data_8b16e4f59cb774845647c4f373d9a1ed
#
_entry.id   8b16e4f59cb774845647c4f373d9a1ed
#
_cell.length_a   1.000
_cell.length_b   1.000
_cell.length_c   1.000
_cell.angle_alpha   90.00
_cell.angle_beta   90.00
_cell.angle_gamma   90.00
#
_symmetry.space_group_name_H-M   'P 1'
#
loop_
_entity.id
_entity.type
_entity.pdbx_description
1 polymer ?
#
loop_
_entity_poly.entity_id
_entity_poly.type
_entity_poly.pdbx_seq_one_letter_code
_entity_poly.pdbx_strand_id
1 'polypeptide(L)'
;MLRCNLFCQLVYILVIQAFLLSLTWAHDNGLGNHVLESYRLDREAPPKIDGKLGDPIWQQAKPISGFIQLRPDRTKPATEDTEVRVVFDTHHLYIGVRCYDSSPDQIVNRLTRRGDMWSSDNISFFIDPHHDHRTGYKFATTPSGIQNDDYRYEDTRRDSNWRGIWWVEATIDELGWTAEFKIPFANFRFAETKQQVWGFDIERVNRRKSEVTVWKQLTQAGPITRMSDLAHLRGLRQIQGGKLLEVSPYFLGGISSGKRLGQADGGLDLQYNLAGSLKANLTFNPDFAQVEADQLEINLTRFSTRFPERRPFFVEGNSFFETPLDLFFSRRIGHRGDILWGAKMTGKTGSYSLGLLSSQTGNFASLETGAARDEKESALYSAVRAKRDILSRSNIGFLLTTKEQEISYSRTGGIDMSLALGKTYLMSGQVAQSFNSQQLVGGSHYNDSFQNRAYTLMFAQRDYLWSASVSAERVEPMFEINQTGYLRKEENRGWQGLDIEGSYKPPVGKSLLFFSTRAGLYQGLYTDAYLVNWATEHPGLILSPAFRQDLITWNTGMRMGIDFSESVWDNVDLFYHRKRVVELTDVFTANNYGFSLETNSALPISGQIDLSQGGFYNFVRQSIGRQRQVVLDSTLRPKINCTIEINSNYAQSLTTFKKIDGRFFTSSLRLTYLFRRDLFLRVFGQIGQERSNYDQIQTLRNYLFSLLFGWEHSPKSHLFVAYNEDWRNEEVGVRLGNRVVVFKVSYLWNL
;
A
#
# COMPACT_ATOMS: atom_id res chain seq x y z
N MET A 1 -27.82 -20.28 -22.43
CA MET A 1 -27.42 -21.33 -21.48
C MET A 1 -26.06 -21.99 -21.78
N LEU A 2 -25.65 -22.22 -23.01
CA LEU A 2 -24.37 -22.91 -23.32
C LEU A 2 -23.08 -22.16 -23.03
N ARG A 3 -23.07 -20.80 -22.88
CA ARG A 3 -21.86 -19.99 -22.64
C ARG A 3 -21.48 -19.80 -21.16
N CYS A 4 -22.39 -20.05 -20.22
CA CYS A 4 -22.07 -20.11 -18.79
C CYS A 4 -21.23 -21.38 -18.48
N ASN A 5 -21.34 -22.39 -19.28
CA ASN A 5 -20.69 -23.70 -19.10
C ASN A 5 -19.14 -23.63 -19.28
N LEU A 6 -18.62 -22.82 -20.21
CA LEU A 6 -17.18 -22.84 -20.51
C LEU A 6 -16.34 -22.17 -19.40
N PHE A 7 -16.82 -21.04 -18.87
CA PHE A 7 -16.16 -20.37 -17.73
C PHE A 7 -16.24 -21.23 -16.47
N CYS A 8 -17.43 -21.79 -16.17
CA CYS A 8 -17.61 -22.70 -15.04
C CYS A 8 -16.80 -24.00 -15.23
N GLN A 9 -16.69 -24.52 -16.45
CA GLN A 9 -15.88 -25.70 -16.74
C GLN A 9 -14.39 -25.43 -16.62
N LEU A 10 -13.88 -24.29 -17.10
CA LEU A 10 -12.47 -23.88 -16.92
C LEU A 10 -12.12 -23.68 -15.44
N VAL A 11 -12.99 -23.02 -14.68
CA VAL A 11 -12.84 -22.88 -13.23
C VAL A 11 -12.84 -24.24 -12.53
N TYR A 12 -13.74 -25.16 -12.94
CA TYR A 12 -13.83 -26.50 -12.37
C TYR A 12 -12.59 -27.36 -12.68
N ILE A 13 -12.06 -27.27 -13.90
CA ILE A 13 -10.84 -27.96 -14.32
C ILE A 13 -9.63 -27.44 -13.57
N LEU A 14 -9.50 -26.10 -13.41
CA LEU A 14 -8.41 -25.46 -12.65
C LEU A 14 -8.45 -25.84 -11.16
N VAL A 15 -9.65 -25.92 -10.57
CA VAL A 15 -9.83 -26.32 -9.17
C VAL A 15 -9.45 -27.80 -8.97
N ILE A 16 -9.88 -28.68 -9.88
CA ILE A 16 -9.56 -30.13 -9.80
C ILE A 16 -8.07 -30.36 -10.03
N GLN A 17 -7.45 -29.70 -11.00
CA GLN A 17 -6.01 -29.83 -11.23
C GLN A 17 -5.19 -29.30 -10.06
N ALA A 18 -5.57 -28.15 -9.45
CA ALA A 18 -4.94 -27.64 -8.25
C ALA A 18 -5.10 -28.59 -7.05
N PHE A 19 -6.26 -29.21 -6.90
CA PHE A 19 -6.53 -30.19 -5.84
C PHE A 19 -5.74 -31.49 -6.02
N LEU A 20 -5.62 -31.98 -7.24
CA LEU A 20 -4.84 -33.19 -7.55
C LEU A 20 -3.33 -32.96 -7.37
N LEU A 21 -2.82 -31.78 -7.73
CA LEU A 21 -1.42 -31.38 -7.47
C LEU A 21 -1.11 -31.23 -5.98
N SER A 22 -2.10 -30.84 -5.15
CA SER A 22 -1.89 -30.67 -3.71
C SER A 22 -1.75 -31.99 -2.94
N LEU A 23 -2.33 -33.08 -3.43
CA LEU A 23 -2.28 -34.39 -2.79
C LEU A 23 -0.92 -35.09 -2.87
N THR A 24 -0.04 -34.65 -3.77
CA THR A 24 1.27 -35.31 -3.99
C THR A 24 2.43 -34.71 -3.21
N TRP A 25 2.25 -33.58 -2.46
CA TRP A 25 3.38 -32.80 -1.90
C TRP A 25 3.27 -32.44 -0.42
N ALA A 26 2.59 -33.24 0.37
CA ALA A 26 2.58 -33.08 1.83
C ALA A 26 3.81 -33.80 2.46
N HIS A 27 5.03 -33.33 2.20
CA HIS A 27 6.19 -33.72 2.97
C HIS A 27 6.80 -32.48 3.65
N ASP A 28 6.63 -32.43 4.94
CA ASP A 28 7.25 -31.47 5.84
C ASP A 28 8.72 -31.88 6.02
N ASN A 29 9.62 -31.30 5.23
CA ASN A 29 11.06 -31.46 5.43
C ASN A 29 11.50 -30.40 6.45
N GLY A 30 11.78 -30.86 7.65
CA GLY A 30 12.24 -30.17 8.85
C GLY A 30 12.99 -28.87 8.59
N LEU A 31 12.36 -27.78 9.01
CA LEU A 31 13.00 -26.48 9.22
C LEU A 31 14.13 -26.70 10.24
N GLY A 32 15.38 -26.42 9.86
CA GLY A 32 16.50 -26.44 10.79
C GLY A 32 16.16 -25.62 12.02
N ASN A 33 16.38 -26.18 13.21
CA ASN A 33 15.99 -25.62 14.50
C ASN A 33 16.87 -24.41 14.88
N HIS A 34 16.72 -23.28 14.16
CA HIS A 34 17.28 -22.01 14.63
C HIS A 34 16.40 -21.51 15.80
N VAL A 35 16.97 -21.51 17.00
CA VAL A 35 16.31 -21.10 18.23
C VAL A 35 17.15 -20.02 18.88
N LEU A 36 16.54 -18.91 19.20
CA LEU A 36 17.08 -17.86 20.04
C LEU A 36 16.46 -17.99 21.44
N GLU A 37 17.31 -18.15 22.44
CA GLU A 37 16.89 -18.12 23.84
C GLU A 37 17.01 -16.70 24.39
N SER A 38 15.90 -16.14 24.85
CA SER A 38 15.87 -14.83 25.50
C SER A 38 16.28 -14.91 26.96
N TYR A 39 16.99 -13.89 27.46
CA TYR A 39 17.39 -13.80 28.84
C TYR A 39 16.40 -12.91 29.63
N ARG A 40 15.89 -13.41 30.76
CA ARG A 40 14.95 -12.67 31.60
C ARG A 40 15.71 -11.83 32.64
N LEU A 41 15.30 -10.57 32.75
CA LEU A 41 15.71 -9.67 33.83
C LEU A 41 14.88 -9.98 35.09
N ASP A 42 15.47 -10.61 36.07
CA ASP A 42 14.77 -10.93 37.34
C ASP A 42 15.00 -9.86 38.40
N ARG A 43 16.23 -9.40 38.57
CA ARG A 43 16.63 -8.36 39.54
C ARG A 43 17.58 -7.32 38.98
N GLU A 44 18.05 -7.55 37.77
CA GLU A 44 18.99 -6.68 37.08
C GLU A 44 18.26 -5.42 36.58
N ALA A 45 18.96 -4.30 36.55
CA ALA A 45 18.44 -3.09 35.93
C ALA A 45 18.30 -3.29 34.40
N PRO A 46 17.23 -2.77 33.79
CA PRO A 46 17.07 -2.82 32.35
C PRO A 46 18.20 -2.02 31.67
N PRO A 47 18.58 -2.39 30.42
CA PRO A 47 19.60 -1.67 29.70
C PRO A 47 19.18 -0.22 29.45
N LYS A 48 20.15 0.67 29.49
CA LYS A 48 19.96 2.07 29.08
C LYS A 48 19.98 2.12 27.56
N ILE A 49 18.94 2.69 26.98
CA ILE A 49 18.84 2.81 25.54
C ILE A 49 19.62 4.06 25.10
N ASP A 50 20.93 3.90 24.87
CA ASP A 50 21.83 4.96 24.42
C ASP A 50 22.62 4.62 23.15
N GLY A 51 22.32 3.44 22.56
CA GLY A 51 22.95 2.95 21.36
C GLY A 51 24.29 2.26 21.59
N LYS A 52 24.68 1.99 22.84
CA LYS A 52 25.95 1.37 23.22
C LYS A 52 25.71 0.09 24.00
N LEU A 53 26.28 -1.01 23.57
CA LEU A 53 26.15 -2.32 24.23
C LEU A 53 27.11 -2.46 25.43
N GLY A 54 27.31 -1.38 26.19
CA GLY A 54 28.21 -1.34 27.35
C GLY A 54 27.61 -1.87 28.64
N ASP A 55 26.29 -1.97 28.74
CA ASP A 55 25.61 -2.45 29.93
C ASP A 55 25.93 -3.91 30.21
N PRO A 56 26.27 -4.28 31.48
CA PRO A 56 26.64 -5.66 31.85
C PRO A 56 25.59 -6.71 31.47
N ILE A 57 24.33 -6.31 31.39
CA ILE A 57 23.23 -7.21 31.08
C ILE A 57 23.33 -7.84 29.71
N TRP A 58 23.92 -7.12 28.73
CA TRP A 58 24.12 -7.67 27.40
C TRP A 58 25.10 -8.85 27.38
N GLN A 59 25.98 -8.94 28.35
CA GLN A 59 26.93 -10.06 28.47
C GLN A 59 26.27 -11.34 29.00
N GLN A 60 25.12 -11.22 29.69
CA GLN A 60 24.37 -12.37 30.18
C GLN A 60 23.55 -13.06 29.09
N ALA A 61 23.15 -12.32 28.06
CA ALA A 61 22.40 -12.87 26.94
C ALA A 61 23.35 -13.50 25.91
N LYS A 62 23.06 -14.76 25.55
CA LYS A 62 23.82 -15.45 24.52
C LYS A 62 23.61 -14.76 23.15
N PRO A 63 24.70 -14.32 22.48
CA PRO A 63 24.56 -13.74 21.16
C PRO A 63 24.20 -14.78 20.11
N ILE A 64 23.45 -14.38 19.11
CA ILE A 64 23.29 -15.11 17.86
C ILE A 64 24.11 -14.43 16.77
N SER A 65 24.66 -15.22 15.85
CA SER A 65 25.47 -14.82 14.72
C SER A 65 25.29 -15.83 13.58
N GLY A 66 26.14 -15.80 12.56
CA GLY A 66 26.09 -16.77 11.47
C GLY A 66 25.03 -16.45 10.44
N PHE A 67 24.88 -15.18 10.11
CA PHE A 67 23.98 -14.71 9.07
C PHE A 67 24.40 -15.20 7.70
N ILE A 68 23.43 -15.46 6.85
CA ILE A 68 23.61 -15.87 5.46
C ILE A 68 23.03 -14.85 4.51
N GLN A 69 23.63 -14.74 3.34
CA GLN A 69 23.17 -13.84 2.31
C GLN A 69 21.85 -14.32 1.71
N LEU A 70 20.93 -13.38 1.57
CA LEU A 70 19.76 -13.50 0.73
C LEU A 70 20.06 -12.91 -0.67
N ARG A 71 20.86 -11.86 -0.72
CA ARG A 71 21.43 -11.20 -1.91
C ARG A 71 22.85 -10.72 -1.61
N PRO A 72 23.72 -10.62 -2.60
CA PRO A 72 23.56 -11.10 -3.98
C PRO A 72 23.67 -12.62 -4.11
N ASP A 73 24.50 -13.24 -3.29
CA ASP A 73 24.90 -14.65 -3.37
C ASP A 73 24.10 -15.49 -2.36
N ARG A 74 22.89 -15.86 -2.74
CA ARG A 74 21.98 -16.61 -1.87
C ARG A 74 22.65 -17.81 -1.22
N THR A 75 22.48 -17.95 0.10
CA THR A 75 23.03 -18.99 0.98
C THR A 75 24.52 -18.91 1.32
N LYS A 76 25.29 -17.99 0.72
CA LYS A 76 26.67 -17.76 1.17
C LYS A 76 26.68 -17.09 2.56
N PRO A 77 27.74 -17.25 3.35
CA PRO A 77 27.92 -16.48 4.57
C PRO A 77 27.85 -14.98 4.32
N ALA A 78 27.38 -14.23 5.31
CA ALA A 78 27.43 -12.76 5.31
C ALA A 78 28.88 -12.28 5.13
N THR A 79 29.07 -11.18 4.40
CA THR A 79 30.42 -10.59 4.24
C THR A 79 30.84 -9.75 5.44
N GLU A 80 29.88 -9.32 6.25
CA GLU A 80 30.09 -8.60 7.50
C GLU A 80 29.28 -9.24 8.62
N ASP A 81 29.93 -9.51 9.75
CA ASP A 81 29.28 -10.19 10.86
C ASP A 81 28.21 -9.34 11.54
N THR A 82 27.25 -10.04 12.13
CA THR A 82 26.19 -9.44 12.93
C THR A 82 25.98 -10.27 14.19
N GLU A 83 25.90 -9.60 15.32
CA GLU A 83 25.54 -10.21 16.60
C GLU A 83 24.27 -9.59 17.15
N VAL A 84 23.36 -10.42 17.65
CA VAL A 84 22.12 -9.97 18.27
C VAL A 84 21.91 -10.68 19.59
N ARG A 85 21.46 -9.92 20.59
CA ARG A 85 21.14 -10.38 21.94
C ARG A 85 19.74 -9.94 22.30
N VAL A 86 18.99 -10.78 22.99
CA VAL A 86 17.62 -10.50 23.43
C VAL A 86 17.47 -10.71 24.92
N VAL A 87 17.05 -9.66 25.61
CA VAL A 87 16.70 -9.70 27.03
C VAL A 87 15.28 -9.13 27.22
N PHE A 88 14.60 -9.48 28.32
CA PHE A 88 13.26 -9.00 28.57
C PHE A 88 12.95 -8.89 30.06
N ASP A 89 12.02 -7.98 30.37
CA ASP A 89 11.37 -7.89 31.68
C ASP A 89 9.88 -8.27 31.57
N THR A 90 9.07 -7.94 32.53
CA THR A 90 7.62 -8.22 32.52
C THR A 90 6.86 -7.43 31.44
N HIS A 91 7.36 -6.25 31.06
CA HIS A 91 6.65 -5.30 30.21
C HIS A 91 7.33 -5.00 28.87
N HIS A 92 8.62 -5.28 28.74
CA HIS A 92 9.41 -4.89 27.57
C HIS A 92 10.31 -6.01 27.06
N LEU A 93 10.44 -6.04 25.75
CA LEU A 93 11.47 -6.76 25.03
C LEU A 93 12.61 -5.79 24.70
N TYR A 94 13.86 -6.17 24.98
CA TYR A 94 15.03 -5.39 24.64
C TYR A 94 15.88 -6.19 23.65
N ILE A 95 16.38 -5.53 22.61
CA ILE A 95 17.21 -6.16 21.60
C ILE A 95 18.46 -5.32 21.42
N GLY A 96 19.62 -5.91 21.68
CA GLY A 96 20.93 -5.31 21.44
C GLY A 96 21.56 -5.88 20.19
N VAL A 97 22.07 -5.03 19.33
CA VAL A 97 22.63 -5.39 18.03
C VAL A 97 24.03 -4.81 17.86
N ARG A 98 24.95 -5.63 17.36
CA ARG A 98 26.23 -5.21 16.82
C ARG A 98 26.28 -5.60 15.33
N CYS A 99 26.39 -4.62 14.46
CA CYS A 99 26.63 -4.79 13.03
C CYS A 99 28.09 -4.42 12.73
N TYR A 100 28.94 -5.43 12.56
CA TYR A 100 30.33 -5.19 12.16
C TYR A 100 30.40 -4.67 10.72
N ASP A 101 31.37 -3.82 10.44
CA ASP A 101 31.67 -3.35 9.08
C ASP A 101 33.17 -3.10 8.93
N SER A 102 33.75 -3.64 7.91
CA SER A 102 35.19 -3.53 7.60
C SER A 102 35.59 -2.10 7.17
N SER A 103 34.63 -1.23 6.88
CA SER A 103 34.85 0.15 6.49
C SER A 103 33.78 1.05 7.14
N PRO A 104 33.85 1.31 8.45
CA PRO A 104 32.82 2.04 9.19
C PRO A 104 32.59 3.46 8.72
N ASP A 105 33.59 4.10 8.15
CA ASP A 105 33.56 5.42 7.52
C ASP A 105 32.70 5.48 6.25
N GLN A 106 32.42 4.32 5.64
CA GLN A 106 31.62 4.17 4.44
C GLN A 106 30.20 3.64 4.70
N ILE A 107 29.80 3.50 5.95
CA ILE A 107 28.44 3.12 6.31
C ILE A 107 27.47 4.13 5.71
N VAL A 108 26.52 3.62 4.93
CA VAL A 108 25.48 4.48 4.31
C VAL A 108 24.46 4.86 5.37
N ASN A 109 24.60 6.06 5.88
CA ASN A 109 23.78 6.60 6.96
C ASN A 109 23.07 7.88 6.51
N ARG A 110 21.72 7.88 6.53
CA ARG A 110 20.89 9.03 6.17
C ARG A 110 19.97 9.38 7.32
N LEU A 111 19.82 10.65 7.60
CA LEU A 111 18.81 11.13 8.52
C LEU A 111 17.52 11.36 7.71
N THR A 112 16.49 10.58 7.99
CA THR A 112 15.21 10.62 7.31
C THR A 112 14.07 10.66 8.34
N ARG A 113 12.83 10.82 7.88
CA ARG A 113 11.65 10.70 8.77
C ARG A 113 11.38 9.23 9.10
N ARG A 114 10.66 9.01 10.22
CA ARG A 114 10.15 7.68 10.57
C ARG A 114 9.42 7.05 9.39
N GLY A 115 9.75 5.80 9.10
CA GLY A 115 9.18 5.03 7.99
C GLY A 115 10.02 5.03 6.71
N ASP A 116 10.95 5.96 6.56
CA ASP A 116 11.86 6.01 5.41
C ASP A 116 13.27 5.55 5.82
N MET A 117 13.62 4.33 5.41
CA MET A 117 14.92 3.71 5.72
C MET A 117 15.62 3.15 4.48
N TRP A 118 14.99 3.26 3.32
CA TRP A 118 15.43 2.55 2.11
C TRP A 118 16.76 3.01 1.54
N SER A 119 17.18 4.22 1.86
CA SER A 119 18.43 4.81 1.39
C SER A 119 19.61 4.63 2.35
N SER A 120 19.46 3.88 3.45
CA SER A 120 20.45 3.68 4.49
C SER A 120 20.69 2.21 4.78
N ASP A 121 21.84 1.89 5.37
CA ASP A 121 22.04 0.62 6.06
C ASP A 121 20.95 0.46 7.13
N ASN A 122 20.52 -0.77 7.37
CA ASN A 122 19.48 -0.99 8.36
C ASN A 122 19.47 -2.42 8.88
N ILE A 123 18.86 -2.59 10.06
CA ILE A 123 18.54 -3.89 10.63
C ILE A 123 17.05 -3.96 10.97
N SER A 124 16.45 -5.10 10.72
CA SER A 124 15.01 -5.35 10.89
C SER A 124 14.77 -6.63 11.68
N PHE A 125 13.81 -6.60 12.59
CA PHE A 125 13.33 -7.76 13.34
C PHE A 125 11.90 -8.06 12.93
N PHE A 126 11.62 -9.33 12.68
CA PHE A 126 10.30 -9.87 12.39
C PHE A 126 9.86 -10.72 13.56
N ILE A 127 8.70 -10.43 14.13
CA ILE A 127 8.20 -11.05 15.34
C ILE A 127 6.76 -11.52 15.09
N ASP A 128 6.50 -12.83 15.24
CA ASP A 128 5.17 -13.43 15.23
C ASP A 128 4.79 -13.89 16.65
N PRO A 129 4.10 -13.04 17.41
CA PRO A 129 3.77 -13.37 18.81
C PRO A 129 2.59 -14.33 18.93
N HIS A 130 1.77 -14.48 17.89
CA HIS A 130 0.72 -15.50 17.86
C HIS A 130 1.25 -16.89 17.51
N HIS A 131 2.45 -16.95 16.92
CA HIS A 131 3.05 -18.14 16.34
C HIS A 131 2.08 -18.83 15.35
N ASP A 132 1.36 -17.98 14.60
CA ASP A 132 0.37 -18.42 13.62
C ASP A 132 0.94 -18.56 12.21
N HIS A 133 2.23 -18.20 12.03
CA HIS A 133 2.96 -18.26 10.77
C HIS A 133 2.32 -17.45 9.63
N ARG A 134 1.57 -16.42 9.96
CA ARG A 134 0.81 -15.59 9.02
C ARG A 134 0.83 -14.12 9.35
N THR A 135 0.84 -13.79 10.64
CA THR A 135 0.77 -12.42 11.13
C THR A 135 1.99 -12.11 11.99
N GLY A 136 2.37 -10.84 12.05
CA GLY A 136 3.50 -10.44 12.85
C GLY A 136 3.78 -8.95 12.76
N TYR A 137 4.90 -8.55 13.32
CA TYR A 137 5.35 -7.18 13.41
C TYR A 137 6.78 -7.08 12.92
N LYS A 138 7.09 -5.99 12.24
CA LYS A 138 8.45 -5.60 11.91
C LYS A 138 8.84 -4.39 12.72
N PHE A 139 10.05 -4.40 13.27
CA PHE A 139 10.72 -3.25 13.85
C PHE A 139 12.10 -3.12 13.23
N ALA A 140 12.45 -1.93 12.79
CA ALA A 140 13.72 -1.72 12.10
C ALA A 140 14.32 -0.37 12.44
N THR A 141 15.66 -0.28 12.36
CA THR A 141 16.38 0.97 12.52
C THR A 141 17.55 1.09 11.57
N THR A 142 18.01 2.32 11.40
CA THR A 142 19.24 2.70 10.66
C THR A 142 20.33 3.11 11.64
N PRO A 143 21.59 3.28 11.21
CA PRO A 143 22.65 3.81 12.07
C PRO A 143 22.39 5.21 12.62
N SER A 144 21.44 5.98 12.05
CA SER A 144 20.93 7.26 12.60
C SER A 144 19.79 7.09 13.61
N GLY A 145 19.40 5.87 13.99
CA GLY A 145 18.30 5.63 14.92
C GLY A 145 16.90 5.90 14.33
N ILE A 146 16.74 5.90 13.01
CA ILE A 146 15.44 6.10 12.36
C ILE A 146 14.57 4.87 12.57
N GLN A 147 13.38 5.08 13.10
CA GLN A 147 12.40 4.01 13.31
C GLN A 147 11.63 3.69 12.03
N ASN A 148 11.46 2.40 11.76
CA ASN A 148 10.52 1.90 10.78
C ASN A 148 9.81 0.68 11.36
N ASP A 149 8.50 0.65 11.25
CA ASP A 149 7.66 -0.42 11.75
C ASP A 149 6.52 -0.70 10.78
N ASP A 150 6.11 -1.96 10.69
CA ASP A 150 4.94 -2.39 9.95
C ASP A 150 4.29 -3.62 10.60
N TYR A 151 2.99 -3.82 10.31
CA TYR A 151 2.27 -5.04 10.63
C TYR A 151 2.27 -5.99 9.43
N ARG A 152 2.56 -7.26 9.66
CA ARG A 152 2.58 -8.32 8.64
C ARG A 152 1.32 -9.15 8.73
N TYR A 153 0.74 -9.49 7.57
CA TYR A 153 -0.46 -10.32 7.48
C TYR A 153 -0.47 -11.14 6.19
N GLU A 154 -1.25 -12.20 6.18
CA GLU A 154 -1.32 -13.14 5.05
C GLU A 154 0.05 -13.62 4.56
N ASP A 155 0.95 -13.92 5.51
CA ASP A 155 2.29 -14.43 5.31
C ASP A 155 3.29 -13.43 4.69
N THR A 156 2.90 -12.70 3.65
CA THR A 156 3.83 -11.82 2.87
C THR A 156 3.38 -10.38 2.75
N ARG A 157 2.13 -10.07 3.09
CA ARG A 157 1.59 -8.71 2.96
C ARG A 157 2.00 -7.83 4.15
N ARG A 158 2.03 -6.53 3.94
CA ARG A 158 2.40 -5.57 4.97
C ARG A 158 1.41 -4.40 5.02
N ASP A 159 1.14 -3.94 6.23
CA ASP A 159 0.50 -2.66 6.52
C ASP A 159 1.55 -1.69 7.08
N SER A 160 2.11 -0.86 6.22
CA SER A 160 3.15 0.13 6.55
C SER A 160 2.60 1.34 7.32
N ASN A 161 1.31 1.41 7.52
CA ASN A 161 0.66 2.48 8.27
C ASN A 161 0.55 2.16 9.76
N TRP A 162 0.73 0.90 10.13
CA TRP A 162 0.79 0.53 11.55
C TRP A 162 1.99 1.21 12.22
N ARG A 163 1.78 1.81 13.38
CA ARG A 163 2.79 2.52 14.16
C ARG A 163 2.76 2.06 15.61
N GLY A 164 3.84 1.43 16.06
CA GLY A 164 4.05 1.05 17.46
C GLY A 164 4.65 2.18 18.29
N ILE A 165 4.53 2.07 19.61
CA ILE A 165 5.25 2.93 20.56
C ILE A 165 6.46 2.14 21.06
N TRP A 166 7.65 2.54 20.67
CA TRP A 166 8.91 1.88 21.01
C TRP A 166 10.07 2.85 20.87
N TRP A 167 11.23 2.51 21.44
CA TRP A 167 12.40 3.37 21.43
C TRP A 167 13.60 2.64 20.85
N VAL A 168 14.48 3.37 20.23
CA VAL A 168 15.75 2.90 19.69
C VAL A 168 16.78 4.02 19.69
N GLU A 169 17.99 3.66 20.04
CA GLU A 169 19.18 4.49 19.82
C GLU A 169 20.23 3.65 19.09
N ALA A 170 21.04 4.34 18.26
CA ALA A 170 22.11 3.70 17.48
C ALA A 170 23.35 4.59 17.48
N THR A 171 24.53 3.95 17.39
CA THR A 171 25.82 4.63 17.38
C THR A 171 26.75 3.93 16.40
N ILE A 172 27.51 4.71 15.61
CA ILE A 172 28.60 4.23 14.76
C ILE A 172 29.91 4.34 15.55
N ASP A 173 30.73 3.30 15.49
CA ASP A 173 32.07 3.25 16.10
C ASP A 173 33.11 2.65 15.14
N GLU A 174 34.32 2.41 15.61
CA GLU A 174 35.45 1.89 14.80
C GLU A 174 35.25 0.47 14.27
N LEU A 175 34.30 -0.30 14.83
CA LEU A 175 34.00 -1.67 14.44
C LEU A 175 32.76 -1.81 13.55
N GLY A 176 32.01 -0.70 13.34
CA GLY A 176 30.75 -0.71 12.60
C GLY A 176 29.69 0.14 13.30
N TRP A 177 28.55 -0.44 13.64
CA TRP A 177 27.51 0.27 14.39
C TRP A 177 26.72 -0.65 15.33
N THR A 178 26.15 -0.04 16.35
CA THR A 178 25.32 -0.70 17.35
C THR A 178 23.95 -0.09 17.41
N ALA A 179 22.98 -0.86 17.87
CA ALA A 179 21.63 -0.35 18.17
C ALA A 179 21.03 -1.07 19.37
N GLU A 180 20.23 -0.35 20.14
CA GLU A 180 19.48 -0.88 21.28
C GLU A 180 18.01 -0.53 21.12
N PHE A 181 17.16 -1.55 21.19
CA PHE A 181 15.71 -1.43 21.06
C PHE A 181 15.05 -1.69 22.41
N LYS A 182 14.02 -0.90 22.72
CA LYS A 182 13.08 -1.14 23.82
C LYS A 182 11.67 -1.17 23.27
N ILE A 183 11.05 -2.35 23.28
CA ILE A 183 9.75 -2.60 22.65
C ILE A 183 8.76 -3.08 23.74
N PRO A 184 7.77 -2.27 24.13
CA PRO A 184 6.74 -2.70 25.08
C PRO A 184 5.94 -3.88 24.55
N PHE A 185 5.66 -4.86 25.41
CA PHE A 185 4.77 -5.98 25.07
C PHE A 185 3.35 -5.54 24.72
N ALA A 186 2.94 -4.35 25.13
CA ALA A 186 1.67 -3.73 24.75
C ALA A 186 1.51 -3.49 23.22
N ASN A 187 2.60 -3.45 22.46
CA ASN A 187 2.55 -3.42 20.99
C ASN A 187 2.07 -4.73 20.38
N PHE A 188 2.29 -5.83 21.08
CA PHE A 188 2.05 -7.17 20.55
C PHE A 188 0.70 -7.71 20.98
N ARG A 189 0.13 -8.50 20.11
CA ARG A 189 -1.05 -9.32 20.40
C ARG A 189 -0.58 -10.75 20.52
N PHE A 190 -0.75 -11.38 21.68
CA PHE A 190 -0.34 -12.75 21.95
C PHE A 190 -1.31 -13.44 22.92
N ALA A 191 -1.28 -14.77 22.91
CA ALA A 191 -2.09 -15.57 23.86
C ALA A 191 -1.50 -15.48 25.27
N GLU A 192 -2.35 -15.39 26.28
CA GLU A 192 -1.93 -15.39 27.69
C GLU A 192 -1.55 -16.82 28.14
N THR A 193 -0.32 -17.22 27.87
CA THR A 193 0.26 -18.50 28.29
C THR A 193 1.44 -18.27 29.23
N LYS A 194 1.72 -19.23 30.11
CA LYS A 194 2.83 -19.13 31.06
C LYS A 194 4.21 -19.06 30.39
N GLN A 195 4.35 -19.70 29.26
CA GLN A 195 5.55 -19.70 28.42
C GLN A 195 5.12 -19.40 27.01
N GLN A 196 5.89 -18.55 26.35
CA GLN A 196 5.66 -18.11 24.98
C GLN A 196 6.74 -18.70 24.07
N VAL A 197 6.31 -19.09 22.86
CA VAL A 197 7.22 -19.37 21.74
C VAL A 197 6.74 -18.46 20.61
N TRP A 198 7.60 -17.55 20.17
CA TRP A 198 7.28 -16.61 19.11
C TRP A 198 8.07 -16.93 17.84
N GLY A 199 7.53 -16.64 16.69
CA GLY A 199 8.31 -16.58 15.46
C GLY A 199 9.26 -15.38 15.52
N PHE A 200 10.52 -15.56 15.08
CA PHE A 200 11.52 -14.50 15.13
C PHE A 200 12.53 -14.64 14.00
N ASP A 201 12.85 -13.56 13.32
CA ASP A 201 13.96 -13.52 12.37
C ASP A 201 14.54 -12.12 12.27
N ILE A 202 15.72 -12.04 11.65
CA ILE A 202 16.51 -10.82 11.55
C ILE A 202 16.97 -10.65 10.12
N GLU A 203 16.81 -9.44 9.59
CA GLU A 203 17.33 -9.04 8.27
C GLU A 203 18.23 -7.83 8.44
N ARG A 204 19.44 -7.89 7.91
CA ARG A 204 20.34 -6.75 7.79
C ARG A 204 20.53 -6.38 6.33
N VAL A 205 20.51 -5.09 6.04
CA VAL A 205 20.81 -4.51 4.74
C VAL A 205 22.09 -3.69 4.84
N ASN A 206 23.11 -4.07 4.10
CA ASN A 206 24.32 -3.28 3.87
C ASN A 206 24.21 -2.64 2.46
N ARG A 207 23.96 -1.34 2.42
CA ARG A 207 23.69 -0.63 1.15
C ARG A 207 24.93 -0.48 0.28
N ARG A 208 26.08 -0.23 0.89
CA ARG A 208 27.35 -0.11 0.18
C ARG A 208 27.67 -1.37 -0.63
N LYS A 209 27.35 -2.53 -0.06
CA LYS A 209 27.60 -3.85 -0.68
C LYS A 209 26.37 -4.38 -1.44
N SER A 210 25.26 -3.67 -1.43
CA SER A 210 23.95 -4.16 -1.91
C SER A 210 23.59 -5.55 -1.35
N GLU A 211 24.08 -5.84 -0.14
CA GLU A 211 23.93 -7.12 0.52
C GLU A 211 22.74 -7.11 1.46
N VAL A 212 21.94 -8.16 1.38
CA VAL A 212 20.86 -8.45 2.35
C VAL A 212 21.17 -9.79 2.98
N THR A 213 21.28 -9.81 4.30
CA THR A 213 21.54 -11.02 5.08
C THR A 213 20.42 -11.32 6.05
N VAL A 214 20.18 -12.59 6.33
CA VAL A 214 19.18 -13.09 7.27
C VAL A 214 19.78 -14.11 8.20
N TRP A 215 19.19 -14.24 9.38
CA TRP A 215 19.69 -15.21 10.37
C TRP A 215 19.16 -16.63 10.14
N LYS A 216 17.94 -16.77 9.65
CA LYS A 216 17.30 -18.07 9.40
C LYS A 216 17.96 -18.87 8.27
N GLN A 217 17.75 -20.18 8.30
CA GLN A 217 18.08 -21.03 7.16
C GLN A 217 17.08 -20.77 6.01
N LEU A 218 17.60 -20.37 4.84
CA LEU A 218 16.78 -20.10 3.67
C LEU A 218 16.19 -21.40 3.09
N THR A 219 14.88 -21.46 3.00
CA THR A 219 14.23 -22.49 2.19
C THR A 219 14.33 -22.12 0.70
N GLN A 220 14.39 -23.10 -0.20
CA GLN A 220 14.51 -22.84 -1.64
C GLN A 220 13.33 -22.07 -2.23
N ALA A 221 12.17 -22.11 -1.58
CA ALA A 221 10.95 -21.54 -2.07
C ALA A 221 10.65 -20.19 -1.42
N GLY A 222 10.54 -19.11 -2.22
CA GLY A 222 9.78 -17.93 -1.89
C GLY A 222 10.52 -16.62 -1.67
N PRO A 223 9.73 -15.53 -1.66
CA PRO A 223 10.22 -14.18 -1.42
C PRO A 223 10.66 -13.98 0.03
N ILE A 224 11.40 -12.93 0.18
CA ILE A 224 12.25 -12.44 1.23
C ILE A 224 11.58 -12.52 2.56
N THR A 225 10.80 -12.54 3.21
CA THR A 225 10.34 -12.50 4.60
C THR A 225 8.90 -12.99 4.72
N ARG A 226 8.78 -14.29 4.74
CA ARG A 226 7.50 -14.92 5.08
C ARG A 226 7.40 -15.09 6.59
N MET A 227 6.26 -14.79 7.16
CA MET A 227 5.97 -15.08 8.55
C MET A 227 6.01 -16.58 8.83
N SER A 228 5.66 -17.40 7.82
CA SER A 228 5.71 -18.87 7.90
C SER A 228 7.12 -19.47 7.94
N ASP A 229 8.15 -18.71 7.58
CA ASP A 229 9.53 -19.17 7.54
C ASP A 229 10.38 -18.66 8.73
N LEU A 230 9.79 -17.95 9.71
CA LEU A 230 10.51 -17.42 10.86
C LEU A 230 11.07 -18.56 11.73
N ALA A 231 12.25 -18.33 12.29
CA ALA A 231 12.86 -19.13 13.36
C ALA A 231 12.09 -18.91 14.68
N HIS A 232 12.61 -19.42 15.79
CA HIS A 232 11.91 -19.38 17.08
C HIS A 232 12.63 -18.54 18.11
N LEU A 233 11.89 -17.68 18.80
CA LEU A 233 12.26 -17.01 20.04
C LEU A 233 11.62 -17.76 21.20
N ARG A 234 12.43 -18.28 22.11
CA ARG A 234 12.01 -19.01 23.30
C ARG A 234 12.47 -18.32 24.59
N GLY A 235 12.02 -18.85 25.72
CA GLY A 235 12.40 -18.35 27.04
C GLY A 235 11.50 -17.22 27.56
N LEU A 236 10.64 -16.63 26.76
CA LEU A 236 9.70 -15.61 27.18
C LEU A 236 8.68 -16.20 28.15
N ARG A 237 8.66 -15.69 29.40
CA ARG A 237 7.77 -16.17 30.46
C ARG A 237 7.29 -15.04 31.35
N GLN A 238 6.04 -15.14 31.85
CA GLN A 238 5.44 -14.14 32.73
C GLN A 238 5.49 -12.71 32.16
N ILE A 239 5.31 -12.59 30.87
CA ILE A 239 5.19 -11.30 30.18
C ILE A 239 3.75 -10.82 30.26
N GLN A 240 3.56 -9.50 30.29
CA GLN A 240 2.25 -8.86 30.35
C GLN A 240 2.06 -7.96 29.15
N GLY A 241 1.02 -8.25 28.34
CA GLY A 241 0.49 -7.33 27.34
C GLY A 241 -0.32 -6.26 28.06
N GLY A 242 0.11 -5.02 28.05
CA GLY A 242 -0.59 -3.94 28.77
C GLY A 242 -2.01 -3.68 28.23
N LYS A 243 -2.95 -3.38 29.13
CA LYS A 243 -4.18 -2.68 28.75
C LYS A 243 -3.79 -1.22 28.51
N LEU A 244 -3.71 -0.80 27.26
CA LEU A 244 -3.31 0.55 26.89
C LEU A 244 -4.56 1.32 26.46
N LEU A 245 -4.87 2.39 27.17
CA LEU A 245 -5.81 3.41 26.72
C LEU A 245 -5.00 4.56 26.12
N GLU A 246 -5.11 4.75 24.82
CA GLU A 246 -4.53 5.88 24.11
C GLU A 246 -5.61 6.93 23.91
N VAL A 247 -5.33 8.17 24.30
CA VAL A 247 -6.21 9.34 24.13
C VAL A 247 -5.44 10.36 23.30
N SER A 248 -5.95 10.69 22.12
CA SER A 248 -5.26 11.59 21.17
C SER A 248 -6.19 12.75 20.76
N PRO A 249 -6.28 13.83 21.55
CA PRO A 249 -6.92 15.05 21.09
C PRO A 249 -6.06 15.72 20.03
N TYR A 250 -6.73 16.39 19.10
CA TYR A 250 -6.07 17.30 18.17
C TYR A 250 -6.79 18.65 18.12
N PHE A 251 -6.03 19.67 17.76
CA PHE A 251 -6.51 21.00 17.48
C PHE A 251 -5.92 21.48 16.16
N LEU A 252 -6.77 22.07 15.34
CA LEU A 252 -6.44 22.70 14.07
C LEU A 252 -6.89 24.14 14.09
N GLY A 253 -5.99 25.05 13.75
CA GLY A 253 -6.33 26.47 13.51
C GLY A 253 -5.82 26.90 12.14
N GLY A 254 -6.58 27.76 11.45
CA GLY A 254 -6.15 28.22 10.14
C GLY A 254 -6.72 29.59 9.75
N ILE A 255 -5.99 30.28 8.87
CA ILE A 255 -6.39 31.56 8.27
C ILE A 255 -6.30 31.40 6.76
N SER A 256 -7.40 31.69 6.06
CA SER A 256 -7.46 31.66 4.60
C SER A 256 -7.75 33.05 4.04
N SER A 257 -7.08 33.41 2.94
CA SER A 257 -7.27 34.72 2.27
C SER A 257 -8.67 34.94 1.69
N GLY A 258 -9.44 33.87 1.50
CA GLY A 258 -10.82 33.93 0.96
C GLY A 258 -11.93 34.04 2.00
N LYS A 259 -11.63 33.97 3.30
CA LYS A 259 -12.62 34.01 4.40
C LYS A 259 -12.20 34.94 5.52
N ARG A 260 -13.11 35.76 5.98
CA ARG A 260 -12.87 36.85 6.96
C ARG A 260 -12.53 36.42 8.40
N LEU A 261 -12.58 35.12 8.73
CA LEU A 261 -12.36 34.64 10.10
C LEU A 261 -11.44 33.42 10.08
N GLY A 262 -10.50 33.40 10.99
CA GLY A 262 -9.74 32.20 11.34
C GLY A 262 -10.72 31.09 11.72
N GLN A 263 -10.49 29.91 11.23
CA GLN A 263 -11.30 28.74 11.52
C GLN A 263 -10.52 27.86 12.49
N ALA A 264 -11.19 27.42 13.53
CA ALA A 264 -10.64 26.48 14.50
C ALA A 264 -11.49 25.20 14.45
N ASP A 265 -10.82 24.09 14.47
CA ASP A 265 -11.40 22.77 14.48
C ASP A 265 -10.68 21.89 15.50
N GLY A 266 -11.33 20.87 16.03
CA GLY A 266 -10.73 19.96 16.99
C GLY A 266 -11.50 18.66 17.09
N GLY A 267 -10.78 17.61 17.42
CA GLY A 267 -11.37 16.30 17.55
C GLY A 267 -10.61 15.44 18.56
N LEU A 268 -11.09 14.23 18.70
CA LEU A 268 -10.62 13.28 19.71
C LEU A 268 -10.60 11.87 19.15
N ASP A 269 -9.44 11.24 19.21
CA ASP A 269 -9.28 9.82 18.94
C ASP A 269 -9.01 9.06 20.25
N LEU A 270 -9.73 7.97 20.45
CA LEU A 270 -9.60 7.07 21.57
C LEU A 270 -9.26 5.68 21.05
N GLN A 271 -8.27 5.04 21.64
CA GLN A 271 -7.90 3.66 21.35
C GLN A 271 -7.80 2.86 22.64
N TYR A 272 -8.39 1.68 22.65
CA TYR A 272 -8.37 0.81 23.81
C TYR A 272 -8.14 -0.65 23.42
N ASN A 273 -7.19 -1.30 24.08
CA ASN A 273 -6.96 -2.72 23.94
C ASN A 273 -7.97 -3.47 24.82
N LEU A 274 -9.03 -4.04 24.22
CA LEU A 274 -10.14 -4.70 24.93
C LEU A 274 -9.71 -6.00 25.61
N ALA A 275 -9.06 -6.89 24.88
CA ALA A 275 -8.55 -8.17 25.36
C ALA A 275 -7.41 -8.60 24.43
N GLY A 276 -6.28 -8.96 25.02
CA GLY A 276 -5.06 -9.47 24.35
C GLY A 276 -4.85 -9.16 22.86
N SER A 277 -5.87 -9.25 22.04
CA SER A 277 -5.76 -9.15 20.58
C SER A 277 -6.84 -8.30 19.90
N LEU A 278 -7.84 -7.78 20.62
CA LEU A 278 -8.89 -6.92 20.07
C LEU A 278 -8.64 -5.46 20.46
N LYS A 279 -8.69 -4.57 19.48
CA LYS A 279 -8.51 -3.13 19.64
C LYS A 279 -9.77 -2.39 19.21
N ALA A 280 -10.30 -1.54 20.10
CA ALA A 280 -11.39 -0.62 19.81
C ALA A 280 -10.84 0.78 19.57
N ASN A 281 -11.35 1.45 18.56
CA ASN A 281 -11.03 2.82 18.20
C ASN A 281 -12.33 3.60 18.11
N LEU A 282 -12.39 4.75 18.76
CA LEU A 282 -13.47 5.73 18.63
C LEU A 282 -12.87 7.04 18.15
N THR A 283 -13.56 7.72 17.26
CA THR A 283 -13.17 9.05 16.81
C THR A 283 -14.37 9.98 16.81
N PHE A 284 -14.15 11.20 17.22
CA PHE A 284 -15.12 12.29 17.13
C PHE A 284 -14.48 13.42 16.35
N ASN A 285 -15.16 13.83 15.27
CA ASN A 285 -14.67 14.82 14.33
C ASN A 285 -13.21 14.49 13.90
N PRO A 286 -12.95 13.34 13.23
CA PRO A 286 -11.60 12.89 12.91
C PRO A 286 -10.87 13.93 12.09
N ASP A 287 -9.57 14.00 12.33
CA ASP A 287 -8.68 14.90 11.63
C ASP A 287 -8.67 14.63 10.10
N PHE A 288 -9.25 15.55 9.35
CA PHE A 288 -9.23 15.58 7.89
C PHE A 288 -8.15 16.48 7.30
N ALA A 289 -7.63 17.41 8.11
CA ALA A 289 -6.72 18.41 7.60
C ALA A 289 -5.43 17.77 7.12
N GLN A 290 -5.31 17.68 5.82
CA GLN A 290 -4.06 17.38 5.16
C GLN A 290 -3.14 18.59 5.34
N VAL A 291 -2.19 18.48 6.25
CA VAL A 291 -1.13 19.50 6.40
C VAL A 291 -0.25 19.53 5.14
N GLU A 292 -0.15 18.39 4.46
CA GLU A 292 0.58 18.27 3.20
C GLU A 292 -0.40 18.24 2.02
N ALA A 293 -0.25 19.16 1.08
CA ALA A 293 -1.03 19.16 -0.16
C ALA A 293 -0.77 17.89 -0.98
N ASP A 294 -1.83 17.30 -1.55
CA ASP A 294 -1.69 16.20 -2.51
C ASP A 294 -0.99 16.71 -3.78
N GLN A 295 -0.12 15.88 -4.34
CA GLN A 295 0.54 16.19 -5.60
C GLN A 295 -0.49 16.16 -6.74
N LEU A 296 -0.36 17.13 -7.65
CA LEU A 296 -1.16 17.12 -8.88
C LEU A 296 -0.69 15.97 -9.77
N GLU A 297 -1.59 15.07 -10.10
CA GLU A 297 -1.36 13.97 -11.02
C GLU A 297 -2.05 14.25 -12.37
N ILE A 298 -1.36 13.89 -13.46
CA ILE A 298 -1.96 13.91 -14.80
C ILE A 298 -2.87 12.68 -14.93
N ASN A 299 -4.17 12.88 -14.83
CA ASN A 299 -5.16 11.81 -15.05
C ASN A 299 -5.75 11.94 -16.46
N LEU A 300 -5.26 11.13 -17.39
CA LEU A 300 -5.76 11.04 -18.76
C LEU A 300 -6.83 9.95 -18.92
N THR A 301 -7.29 9.37 -17.83
CA THR A 301 -8.36 8.36 -17.82
C THR A 301 -9.69 8.96 -17.40
N ARG A 302 -10.78 8.32 -17.78
CA ARG A 302 -12.15 8.69 -17.33
C ARG A 302 -12.47 8.28 -15.90
N PHE A 303 -11.60 7.54 -15.23
CA PHE A 303 -11.82 7.04 -13.88
C PHE A 303 -11.17 7.97 -12.85
N SER A 304 -11.79 8.09 -11.68
CA SER A 304 -11.19 8.83 -10.57
C SER A 304 -9.86 8.21 -10.13
N THR A 305 -8.88 9.04 -9.78
CA THR A 305 -7.61 8.58 -9.24
C THR A 305 -7.83 7.94 -7.87
N ARG A 306 -7.16 6.81 -7.60
CA ARG A 306 -7.19 6.14 -6.31
C ARG A 306 -6.09 6.69 -5.43
N PHE A 307 -6.43 7.60 -4.53
CA PHE A 307 -5.48 8.10 -3.53
C PHE A 307 -5.41 7.17 -2.31
N PRO A 308 -4.22 6.99 -1.71
CA PRO A 308 -4.08 6.20 -0.49
C PRO A 308 -4.79 6.87 0.69
N GLU A 309 -5.30 6.07 1.64
CA GLU A 309 -5.87 6.60 2.88
C GLU A 309 -4.76 7.20 3.75
N ARG A 310 -5.01 8.36 4.35
CA ARG A 310 -4.07 9.07 5.23
C ARG A 310 -4.65 9.42 6.60
N ARG A 311 -5.97 9.33 6.77
CA ARG A 311 -6.66 9.65 8.02
C ARG A 311 -6.36 8.58 9.07
N PRO A 312 -5.77 8.92 10.23
CA PRO A 312 -5.25 7.95 11.21
C PRO A 312 -6.30 6.90 11.63
N PHE A 313 -7.54 7.34 11.88
CA PHE A 313 -8.63 6.44 12.26
C PHE A 313 -8.87 5.33 11.22
N PHE A 314 -8.85 5.63 9.92
CA PHE A 314 -9.09 4.64 8.87
C PHE A 314 -7.84 3.85 8.48
N VAL A 315 -6.67 4.45 8.58
CA VAL A 315 -5.39 3.84 8.21
C VAL A 315 -5.08 2.65 9.10
N GLU A 316 -5.19 2.80 10.42
CA GLU A 316 -4.87 1.73 11.34
C GLU A 316 -5.87 0.57 11.23
N GLY A 317 -5.38 -0.65 10.97
CA GLY A 317 -6.21 -1.85 10.82
C GLY A 317 -7.05 -1.90 9.54
N ASN A 318 -6.76 -1.07 8.52
CA ASN A 318 -7.44 -1.13 7.24
C ASN A 318 -7.27 -2.49 6.54
N SER A 319 -6.14 -3.16 6.77
CA SER A 319 -5.84 -4.50 6.25
C SER A 319 -6.86 -5.58 6.65
N PHE A 320 -7.59 -5.39 7.76
CA PHE A 320 -8.65 -6.30 8.15
C PHE A 320 -9.82 -6.31 7.15
N PHE A 321 -10.10 -5.19 6.46
CA PHE A 321 -11.22 -5.04 5.54
C PHE A 321 -10.85 -5.31 4.06
N GLU A 322 -9.61 -5.61 3.77
CA GLU A 322 -9.18 -5.90 2.39
C GLU A 322 -9.80 -7.18 1.84
N THR A 323 -10.19 -7.11 0.58
CA THR A 323 -10.76 -8.23 -0.20
C THR A 323 -10.24 -8.20 -1.63
N PRO A 324 -10.25 -9.32 -2.37
CA PRO A 324 -9.78 -9.36 -3.76
C PRO A 324 -10.44 -8.34 -4.70
N LEU A 325 -11.72 -8.01 -4.49
CA LEU A 325 -12.51 -7.08 -5.30
C LEU A 325 -12.63 -5.67 -4.67
N ASP A 326 -11.79 -5.30 -3.70
CA ASP A 326 -11.83 -3.98 -3.04
C ASP A 326 -13.24 -3.52 -2.62
N LEU A 327 -14.04 -4.41 -2.00
CA LEU A 327 -15.43 -4.12 -1.61
C LEU A 327 -15.54 -3.00 -0.57
N PHE A 328 -14.44 -2.67 0.12
CA PHE A 328 -14.35 -1.58 1.08
C PHE A 328 -13.18 -0.65 0.75
N PHE A 329 -13.47 0.64 0.65
CA PHE A 329 -12.49 1.69 0.44
C PHE A 329 -12.83 2.90 1.32
N SER A 330 -12.10 3.07 2.41
CA SER A 330 -12.40 4.05 3.47
C SER A 330 -12.50 5.50 2.98
N ARG A 331 -11.78 5.89 1.91
CA ARG A 331 -11.87 7.25 1.33
C ARG A 331 -13.24 7.59 0.70
N ARG A 332 -14.13 6.61 0.54
CA ARG A 332 -15.52 6.89 0.19
C ARG A 332 -16.28 7.53 1.36
N ILE A 333 -15.88 7.22 2.60
CA ILE A 333 -16.48 7.80 3.80
C ILE A 333 -15.99 9.25 3.93
N GLY A 334 -16.92 10.20 4.00
CA GLY A 334 -16.61 11.62 4.10
C GLY A 334 -16.18 12.29 2.79
N HIS A 335 -16.36 11.64 1.63
CA HIS A 335 -16.03 12.26 0.33
C HIS A 335 -16.93 13.48 0.02
N ARG A 336 -18.19 13.47 0.50
CA ARG A 336 -19.20 14.53 0.28
C ARG A 336 -19.76 15.13 1.58
N GLY A 337 -19.14 14.86 2.72
CA GLY A 337 -19.60 15.39 4.01
C GLY A 337 -18.61 15.09 5.13
N ASP A 338 -18.62 15.92 6.17
CA ASP A 338 -17.70 15.76 7.30
C ASP A 338 -18.08 14.53 8.12
N ILE A 339 -17.10 13.84 8.70
CA ILE A 339 -17.35 12.72 9.60
C ILE A 339 -17.61 13.26 11.00
N LEU A 340 -18.80 12.95 11.55
CA LEU A 340 -19.17 13.35 12.90
C LEU A 340 -18.51 12.48 13.95
N TRP A 341 -18.59 11.17 13.74
CA TRP A 341 -17.98 10.16 14.59
C TRP A 341 -17.70 8.89 13.79
N GLY A 342 -16.79 8.11 14.33
CA GLY A 342 -16.46 6.77 13.86
C GLY A 342 -16.17 5.84 15.03
N ALA A 343 -16.59 4.59 14.90
CA ALA A 343 -16.28 3.50 15.81
C ALA A 343 -15.71 2.33 15.01
N LYS A 344 -14.61 1.76 15.46
CA LYS A 344 -13.96 0.63 14.81
C LYS A 344 -13.42 -0.35 15.84
N MET A 345 -13.60 -1.62 15.56
CA MET A 345 -12.98 -2.70 16.32
C MET A 345 -12.29 -3.66 15.36
N THR A 346 -11.01 -3.93 15.59
CA THR A 346 -10.23 -4.87 14.78
C THR A 346 -9.39 -5.77 15.67
N GLY A 347 -9.16 -6.99 15.22
CA GLY A 347 -8.24 -7.89 15.92
C GLY A 347 -8.44 -9.34 15.56
N LYS A 348 -7.66 -10.18 16.24
CA LYS A 348 -7.68 -11.63 16.06
C LYS A 348 -7.91 -12.31 17.41
N THR A 349 -8.81 -13.26 17.45
CA THR A 349 -9.08 -14.09 18.63
C THR A 349 -9.13 -15.56 18.21
N GLY A 350 -8.17 -16.34 18.69
CA GLY A 350 -7.96 -17.71 18.20
C GLY A 350 -7.81 -17.72 16.66
N SER A 351 -8.60 -18.53 15.98
CA SER A 351 -8.59 -18.63 14.52
C SER A 351 -9.45 -17.57 13.80
N TYR A 352 -10.05 -16.63 14.52
CA TYR A 352 -10.95 -15.63 13.93
C TYR A 352 -10.29 -14.26 13.91
N SER A 353 -10.30 -13.61 12.73
CA SER A 353 -9.96 -12.19 12.56
C SER A 353 -11.24 -11.41 12.32
N LEU A 354 -11.47 -10.37 13.13
CA LEU A 354 -12.69 -9.58 13.14
C LEU A 354 -12.38 -8.12 12.81
N GLY A 355 -13.24 -7.50 12.00
CA GLY A 355 -13.24 -6.10 11.70
C GLY A 355 -14.67 -5.56 11.72
N LEU A 356 -14.95 -4.59 12.58
CA LEU A 356 -16.20 -3.85 12.63
C LEU A 356 -15.87 -2.39 12.47
N LEU A 357 -16.62 -1.68 11.63
CA LEU A 357 -16.50 -0.25 11.43
C LEU A 357 -17.89 0.34 11.26
N SER A 358 -18.14 1.46 11.93
CA SER A 358 -19.31 2.30 11.69
C SER A 358 -18.89 3.76 11.75
N SER A 359 -19.42 4.61 10.84
CA SER A 359 -19.07 6.02 10.77
C SER A 359 -20.23 6.82 10.23
N GLN A 360 -20.58 7.90 10.92
CA GLN A 360 -21.64 8.83 10.51
C GLN A 360 -21.03 10.06 9.87
N THR A 361 -21.47 10.38 8.66
CA THR A 361 -21.22 11.68 8.03
C THR A 361 -22.39 12.63 8.26
N GLY A 362 -22.12 13.93 8.22
CA GLY A 362 -23.12 14.95 8.49
C GLY A 362 -22.78 16.29 7.89
N ASN A 363 -23.60 17.28 8.27
CA ASN A 363 -23.57 18.64 7.74
C ASN A 363 -22.79 19.59 8.64
N PHE A 364 -21.50 19.35 8.91
CA PHE A 364 -20.67 20.44 9.41
C PHE A 364 -20.25 21.36 8.28
N ALA A 365 -20.14 22.65 8.57
CA ALA A 365 -19.61 23.60 7.61
C ALA A 365 -18.12 23.31 7.40
N SER A 366 -17.79 22.55 6.36
CA SER A 366 -16.40 22.28 6.02
C SER A 366 -15.65 23.54 5.62
N LEU A 367 -14.45 23.66 6.13
CA LEU A 367 -13.46 24.68 5.81
C LEU A 367 -12.94 24.60 4.38
N GLU A 368 -13.01 23.44 3.75
CA GLU A 368 -12.25 23.13 2.54
C GLU A 368 -13.06 23.23 1.23
N THR A 369 -14.36 23.09 1.28
CA THR A 369 -15.16 23.11 0.05
C THR A 369 -16.02 24.35 -0.02
N GLY A 370 -15.61 25.34 -0.83
CA GLY A 370 -16.47 26.41 -1.30
C GLY A 370 -17.64 25.95 -2.19
N ALA A 371 -18.02 24.67 -2.11
CA ALA A 371 -19.12 24.09 -2.86
C ALA A 371 -20.47 24.56 -2.30
N ALA A 372 -21.36 24.88 -3.22
CA ALA A 372 -22.73 25.37 -2.94
C ALA A 372 -23.47 24.43 -1.96
N ARG A 373 -24.31 25.03 -1.14
CA ARG A 373 -25.00 24.43 0.01
C ARG A 373 -25.99 23.30 -0.30
N ASP A 374 -26.12 22.83 -1.54
CA ASP A 374 -27.28 22.08 -2.00
C ASP A 374 -27.17 20.55 -2.05
N GLU A 375 -26.00 19.95 -1.77
CA GLU A 375 -25.87 18.48 -1.73
C GLU A 375 -25.12 17.98 -0.50
N LYS A 376 -25.67 18.25 0.67
CA LYS A 376 -25.13 17.72 1.94
C LYS A 376 -25.78 16.38 2.24
N GLU A 377 -25.04 15.31 2.05
CA GLU A 377 -25.53 13.97 2.31
C GLU A 377 -25.08 13.45 3.68
N SER A 378 -26.01 13.41 4.63
CA SER A 378 -25.83 12.61 5.84
C SER A 378 -25.95 11.13 5.50
N ALA A 379 -24.95 10.33 5.89
CA ALA A 379 -24.94 8.89 5.63
C ALA A 379 -24.28 8.12 6.77
N LEU A 380 -24.84 6.96 7.10
CA LEU A 380 -24.23 5.99 7.98
C LEU A 380 -23.49 4.94 7.12
N TYR A 381 -22.18 4.85 7.28
CA TYR A 381 -21.34 3.83 6.68
C TYR A 381 -21.04 2.74 7.68
N SER A 382 -21.15 1.49 7.28
CA SER A 382 -20.75 0.37 8.13
C SER A 382 -20.04 -0.71 7.34
N ALA A 383 -19.08 -1.37 7.99
CA ALA A 383 -18.40 -2.54 7.44
C ALA A 383 -18.25 -3.61 8.53
N VAL A 384 -18.59 -4.85 8.18
CA VAL A 384 -18.48 -6.03 9.05
C VAL A 384 -17.64 -7.05 8.33
N ARG A 385 -16.49 -7.38 8.90
CA ARG A 385 -15.55 -8.37 8.37
C ARG A 385 -15.34 -9.49 9.38
N ALA A 386 -15.44 -10.72 8.92
CA ALA A 386 -15.05 -11.89 9.67
C ALA A 386 -14.22 -12.80 8.78
N LYS A 387 -13.02 -13.18 9.24
CA LYS A 387 -12.18 -14.21 8.59
C LYS A 387 -11.92 -15.33 9.58
N ARG A 388 -11.93 -16.56 9.12
CA ARG A 388 -11.55 -17.73 9.88
C ARG A 388 -10.34 -18.38 9.22
N ASP A 389 -9.30 -18.59 10.01
CA ASP A 389 -8.16 -19.39 9.61
C ASP A 389 -8.58 -20.86 9.47
N ILE A 390 -8.28 -21.44 8.34
CA ILE A 390 -8.45 -22.84 8.02
C ILE A 390 -7.10 -23.37 7.55
N LEU A 391 -6.66 -24.52 8.03
CA LEU A 391 -5.31 -25.01 7.75
C LEU A 391 -4.20 -24.03 8.25
N SER A 392 -2.94 -24.36 8.02
CA SER A 392 -1.81 -23.57 8.56
C SER A 392 -1.67 -22.17 7.97
N ARG A 393 -2.02 -21.96 6.69
CA ARG A 393 -1.82 -20.69 5.97
C ARG A 393 -2.99 -20.28 5.08
N SER A 394 -4.18 -20.79 5.37
CA SER A 394 -5.37 -20.57 4.57
C SER A 394 -6.47 -19.90 5.38
N ASN A 395 -7.37 -19.20 4.72
CA ASN A 395 -8.53 -18.59 5.37
C ASN A 395 -9.75 -18.53 4.45
N ILE A 396 -10.91 -18.42 5.07
CA ILE A 396 -12.17 -18.05 4.45
C ILE A 396 -12.71 -16.81 5.16
N GLY A 397 -13.30 -15.90 4.40
CA GLY A 397 -13.77 -14.62 4.94
C GLY A 397 -15.13 -14.21 4.37
N PHE A 398 -15.79 -13.34 5.13
CA PHE A 398 -17.03 -12.68 4.77
C PHE A 398 -16.88 -11.18 5.02
N LEU A 399 -17.30 -10.35 4.08
CA LEU A 399 -17.40 -8.88 4.24
C LEU A 399 -18.79 -8.41 3.84
N LEU A 400 -19.37 -7.57 4.69
CA LEU A 400 -20.57 -6.78 4.41
C LEU A 400 -20.21 -5.31 4.56
N THR A 401 -20.55 -4.49 3.56
CA THR A 401 -20.43 -3.03 3.61
C THR A 401 -21.77 -2.39 3.32
N THR A 402 -22.08 -1.30 4.01
CA THR A 402 -23.31 -0.55 3.81
C THR A 402 -23.05 0.95 3.83
N LYS A 403 -23.79 1.68 3.01
CA LYS A 403 -24.02 3.11 3.09
C LYS A 403 -25.51 3.32 3.17
N GLU A 404 -26.01 3.86 4.27
CA GLU A 404 -27.44 4.13 4.51
C GLU A 404 -27.65 5.63 4.54
N GLN A 405 -28.62 6.11 3.77
CA GLN A 405 -29.07 7.49 3.71
C GLN A 405 -30.60 7.54 3.89
N GLU A 406 -31.18 8.70 4.07
CA GLU A 406 -32.61 8.85 4.32
C GLU A 406 -33.51 8.19 3.25
N ILE A 407 -33.14 8.34 1.97
CA ILE A 407 -33.94 7.88 0.83
C ILE A 407 -33.20 6.85 -0.05
N SER A 408 -31.94 6.55 0.25
CA SER A 408 -31.14 5.67 -0.57
C SER A 408 -30.22 4.78 0.26
N TYR A 409 -29.85 3.65 -0.30
CA TYR A 409 -28.87 2.74 0.30
C TYR A 409 -27.95 2.13 -0.75
N SER A 410 -26.77 1.75 -0.31
CA SER A 410 -25.85 0.88 -1.06
C SER A 410 -25.27 -0.17 -0.13
N ARG A 411 -25.50 -1.43 -0.44
CA ARG A 411 -25.09 -2.58 0.37
C ARG A 411 -24.35 -3.56 -0.49
N THR A 412 -23.23 -4.09 0.00
CA THR A 412 -22.46 -5.09 -0.72
C THR A 412 -22.01 -6.18 0.24
N GLY A 413 -22.27 -7.41 -0.12
CA GLY A 413 -21.82 -8.60 0.61
C GLY A 413 -20.93 -9.49 -0.26
N GLY A 414 -19.91 -10.10 0.35
CA GLY A 414 -19.03 -11.02 -0.36
C GLY A 414 -18.39 -12.06 0.56
N ILE A 415 -18.11 -13.21 -0.03
CA ILE A 415 -17.34 -14.29 0.61
C ILE A 415 -16.07 -14.46 -0.20
N ASP A 416 -14.96 -14.54 0.49
CA ASP A 416 -13.63 -14.72 -0.09
C ASP A 416 -12.88 -15.87 0.59
N MET A 417 -11.91 -16.41 -0.14
CA MET A 417 -11.01 -17.43 0.38
C MET A 417 -9.58 -17.19 -0.11
N SER A 418 -8.63 -17.61 0.70
CA SER A 418 -7.21 -17.69 0.34
C SER A 418 -6.66 -19.02 0.84
N LEU A 419 -6.21 -19.85 -0.07
CA LEU A 419 -5.69 -21.19 0.20
C LEU A 419 -4.22 -21.27 -0.19
N ALA A 420 -3.35 -21.49 0.77
CA ALA A 420 -1.94 -21.78 0.53
C ALA A 420 -1.77 -23.31 0.40
N LEU A 421 -1.29 -23.74 -0.75
CA LEU A 421 -1.07 -25.14 -1.09
C LEU A 421 0.44 -25.40 -1.15
N GLY A 422 0.95 -26.12 -0.16
CA GLY A 422 2.41 -26.27 0.00
C GLY A 422 3.10 -24.92 0.28
N LYS A 423 4.38 -24.75 -0.10
CA LYS A 423 5.18 -23.56 0.19
C LYS A 423 5.06 -22.46 -0.89
N THR A 424 4.68 -22.81 -2.10
CA THR A 424 4.79 -21.95 -3.29
C THR A 424 3.48 -21.62 -3.97
N TYR A 425 2.44 -22.42 -3.77
CA TYR A 425 1.17 -22.22 -4.46
C TYR A 425 0.16 -21.47 -3.61
N LEU A 426 -0.57 -20.56 -4.23
CA LEU A 426 -1.64 -19.78 -3.64
C LEU A 426 -2.87 -19.82 -4.56
N MET A 427 -4.02 -20.11 -4.01
CA MET A 427 -5.32 -19.94 -4.66
C MET A 427 -6.13 -18.93 -3.87
N SER A 428 -6.67 -17.91 -4.53
CA SER A 428 -7.57 -16.95 -3.90
C SER A 428 -8.78 -16.70 -4.77
N GLY A 429 -9.92 -16.46 -4.15
CA GLY A 429 -11.16 -16.20 -4.88
C GLY A 429 -12.17 -15.44 -4.04
N GLN A 430 -13.11 -14.81 -4.73
CA GLN A 430 -14.21 -14.07 -4.10
C GLN A 430 -15.46 -14.12 -4.95
N VAL A 431 -16.60 -14.21 -4.28
CA VAL A 431 -17.93 -13.96 -4.84
C VAL A 431 -18.55 -12.82 -4.07
N ALA A 432 -19.08 -11.82 -4.78
CA ALA A 432 -19.72 -10.66 -4.19
C ALA A 432 -21.02 -10.30 -4.90
N GLN A 433 -21.93 -9.66 -4.17
CA GLN A 433 -23.21 -9.15 -4.68
C GLN A 433 -23.48 -7.76 -4.11
N SER A 434 -23.96 -6.83 -4.95
CA SER A 434 -24.33 -5.47 -4.56
C SER A 434 -25.84 -5.25 -4.65
N PHE A 435 -26.36 -4.38 -3.78
CA PHE A 435 -27.76 -3.95 -3.72
C PHE A 435 -27.80 -2.45 -3.53
N ASN A 436 -28.37 -1.72 -4.51
CA ASN A 436 -28.42 -0.26 -4.51
C ASN A 436 -29.85 0.23 -4.81
N SER A 437 -30.35 1.17 -4.01
CA SER A 437 -31.70 1.71 -4.20
C SER A 437 -31.83 2.58 -5.47
N GLN A 438 -30.75 3.23 -5.92
CA GLN A 438 -30.76 4.06 -7.12
C GLN A 438 -30.98 3.28 -8.42
N GLN A 439 -30.80 1.97 -8.40
CA GLN A 439 -31.09 1.08 -9.54
C GLN A 439 -32.58 0.95 -9.84
N LEU A 440 -33.45 1.50 -8.99
CA LEU A 440 -34.92 1.41 -9.13
C LEU A 440 -35.57 2.63 -9.86
N VAL A 441 -34.80 3.67 -10.18
CA VAL A 441 -35.31 4.92 -10.74
C VAL A 441 -35.58 4.88 -12.25
N GLY A 442 -35.55 3.73 -12.88
CA GLY A 442 -35.78 3.57 -14.32
C GLY A 442 -37.07 2.82 -14.70
N GLY A 443 -38.08 2.72 -13.82
CA GLY A 443 -39.46 2.28 -14.19
C GLY A 443 -39.64 0.88 -14.77
N SER A 444 -38.61 0.10 -14.95
CA SER A 444 -38.71 -1.30 -15.32
C SER A 444 -38.18 -2.16 -14.16
N HIS A 445 -39.07 -2.90 -13.54
CA HIS A 445 -38.73 -4.01 -12.67
C HIS A 445 -37.95 -5.05 -13.48
N TYR A 446 -36.66 -4.80 -13.71
CA TYR A 446 -35.77 -5.83 -14.22
C TYR A 446 -35.48 -6.78 -13.06
N ASN A 447 -36.26 -7.83 -13.00
CA ASN A 447 -36.17 -8.91 -12.02
C ASN A 447 -35.02 -9.88 -12.35
N ASP A 448 -33.93 -9.39 -12.98
CA ASP A 448 -32.72 -10.15 -13.24
C ASP A 448 -31.76 -10.02 -12.04
N SER A 449 -32.14 -10.70 -10.98
CA SER A 449 -31.40 -10.83 -9.70
C SER A 449 -29.95 -11.35 -9.84
N PHE A 450 -29.45 -11.56 -11.05
CA PHE A 450 -28.13 -12.11 -11.34
C PHE A 450 -27.13 -11.13 -11.94
N GLN A 451 -27.54 -9.94 -12.37
CA GLN A 451 -26.65 -8.97 -13.04
C GLN A 451 -25.86 -8.06 -12.07
N ASN A 452 -26.02 -8.22 -10.76
CA ASN A 452 -25.40 -7.42 -9.71
C ASN A 452 -24.31 -8.20 -8.93
N ARG A 453 -23.64 -9.15 -9.56
CA ARG A 453 -22.63 -10.02 -8.95
C ARG A 453 -21.25 -9.81 -9.56
N ALA A 454 -20.24 -10.13 -8.78
CA ALA A 454 -18.87 -10.23 -9.26
C ALA A 454 -18.19 -11.49 -8.71
N TYR A 455 -17.27 -12.01 -9.50
CA TYR A 455 -16.53 -13.23 -9.22
C TYR A 455 -15.07 -13.02 -9.59
N THR A 456 -14.16 -13.45 -8.74
CA THR A 456 -12.74 -13.52 -9.08
C THR A 456 -12.14 -14.81 -8.54
N LEU A 457 -11.23 -15.39 -9.30
CA LEU A 457 -10.45 -16.55 -8.93
C LEU A 457 -9.03 -16.36 -9.45
N MET A 458 -8.04 -16.56 -8.62
CA MET A 458 -6.62 -16.52 -8.98
C MET A 458 -5.94 -17.79 -8.45
N PHE A 459 -5.13 -18.37 -9.30
CA PHE A 459 -4.16 -19.40 -8.93
C PHE A 459 -2.76 -18.86 -9.24
N ALA A 460 -1.85 -18.91 -8.27
CA ALA A 460 -0.50 -18.40 -8.42
C ALA A 460 0.51 -19.40 -7.85
N GLN A 461 1.63 -19.51 -8.54
CA GLN A 461 2.83 -20.10 -8.01
C GLN A 461 3.89 -19.00 -7.84
N ARG A 462 4.55 -18.98 -6.70
CA ARG A 462 5.59 -18.00 -6.36
C ARG A 462 6.79 -18.71 -5.81
N ASP A 463 7.89 -18.64 -6.54
CA ASP A 463 9.21 -19.12 -6.14
C ASP A 463 10.22 -17.95 -6.21
N TYR A 464 11.44 -18.19 -5.79
CA TYR A 464 12.52 -17.21 -5.84
C TYR A 464 12.89 -16.83 -7.27
N LEU A 465 13.04 -17.83 -8.14
CA LEU A 465 13.49 -17.63 -9.53
C LEU A 465 12.33 -17.40 -10.49
N TRP A 466 11.16 -17.92 -10.23
CA TRP A 466 10.05 -17.80 -11.16
C TRP A 466 8.69 -17.71 -10.46
N SER A 467 7.78 -17.06 -11.10
CA SER A 467 6.39 -17.00 -10.67
C SER A 467 5.46 -17.11 -11.87
N ALA A 468 4.31 -17.71 -11.63
CA ALA A 468 3.25 -17.78 -12.61
C ALA A 468 1.89 -17.56 -11.93
N SER A 469 0.98 -16.89 -12.60
CA SER A 469 -0.40 -16.76 -12.13
C SER A 469 -1.39 -16.81 -13.27
N VAL A 470 -2.55 -17.36 -12.95
CA VAL A 470 -3.73 -17.36 -13.81
C VAL A 470 -4.87 -16.78 -12.98
N SER A 471 -5.53 -15.76 -13.50
CA SER A 471 -6.68 -15.15 -12.84
C SER A 471 -7.86 -15.05 -13.79
N ALA A 472 -9.04 -15.39 -13.29
CA ALA A 472 -10.31 -15.24 -13.99
C ALA A 472 -11.20 -14.28 -13.19
N GLU A 473 -11.81 -13.32 -13.87
CA GLU A 473 -12.68 -12.33 -13.26
C GLU A 473 -13.94 -12.15 -14.09
N ARG A 474 -15.07 -12.01 -13.42
CA ARG A 474 -16.34 -11.61 -14.03
C ARG A 474 -17.03 -10.59 -13.14
N VAL A 475 -17.35 -9.45 -13.71
CA VAL A 475 -18.11 -8.37 -13.10
C VAL A 475 -19.35 -8.12 -13.92
N GLU A 476 -20.50 -8.33 -13.33
CA GLU A 476 -21.78 -8.14 -14.01
C GLU A 476 -22.08 -6.64 -14.20
N PRO A 477 -22.84 -6.24 -15.22
CA PRO A 477 -23.10 -4.86 -15.56
C PRO A 477 -23.68 -4.02 -14.41
N MET A 478 -24.58 -4.57 -13.61
CA MET A 478 -25.25 -3.90 -12.51
C MET A 478 -24.52 -4.06 -11.15
N PHE A 479 -23.39 -4.73 -11.12
CA PHE A 479 -22.59 -4.78 -9.91
C PHE A 479 -21.93 -3.42 -9.67
N GLU A 480 -22.31 -2.73 -8.59
CA GLU A 480 -21.83 -1.38 -8.27
C GLU A 480 -21.48 -1.29 -6.79
N ILE A 481 -20.23 -0.95 -6.50
CA ILE A 481 -19.66 -0.85 -5.13
C ILE A 481 -19.02 0.51 -4.85
N ASN A 482 -18.99 1.44 -5.81
CA ASN A 482 -18.22 2.68 -5.68
C ASN A 482 -18.75 3.65 -4.61
N GLN A 483 -19.84 3.33 -3.93
CA GLN A 483 -20.30 4.06 -2.75
C GLN A 483 -19.55 3.66 -1.46
N THR A 484 -19.08 2.41 -1.37
CA THR A 484 -18.38 1.87 -0.18
C THR A 484 -17.03 1.24 -0.52
N GLY A 485 -16.82 0.83 -1.77
CA GLY A 485 -15.63 0.18 -2.31
C GLY A 485 -14.97 0.98 -3.43
N TYR A 486 -14.08 0.30 -4.16
CA TYR A 486 -13.41 0.90 -5.31
C TYR A 486 -13.36 -0.06 -6.49
N LEU A 487 -14.02 0.31 -7.59
CA LEU A 487 -14.00 -0.44 -8.83
C LEU A 487 -13.89 0.53 -10.01
N ARG A 488 -12.93 0.31 -10.90
CA ARG A 488 -12.79 1.08 -12.16
C ARG A 488 -13.81 0.58 -13.18
N LYS A 489 -15.04 1.01 -13.02
CA LYS A 489 -16.17 0.55 -13.81
C LYS A 489 -17.05 1.73 -14.22
N GLU A 490 -17.59 1.69 -15.42
CA GLU A 490 -18.67 2.55 -15.83
C GLU A 490 -20.02 1.97 -15.42
N GLU A 491 -20.98 2.84 -15.22
CA GLU A 491 -22.34 2.45 -14.92
C GLU A 491 -22.91 1.58 -16.04
N ASN A 492 -23.63 0.51 -15.65
CA ASN A 492 -24.26 -0.44 -16.58
C ASN A 492 -23.30 -1.21 -17.54
N ARG A 493 -21.99 -1.17 -17.27
CA ARG A 493 -20.98 -1.96 -17.98
C ARG A 493 -20.34 -2.96 -17.03
N GLY A 494 -20.06 -4.14 -17.54
CA GLY A 494 -19.31 -5.18 -16.85
C GLY A 494 -18.28 -5.80 -17.77
N TRP A 495 -17.60 -6.82 -17.28
CA TRP A 495 -16.64 -7.61 -18.08
C TRP A 495 -16.49 -9.02 -17.52
N GLN A 496 -15.99 -9.89 -18.36
CA GLN A 496 -15.40 -11.16 -17.94
C GLN A 496 -14.08 -11.36 -18.65
N GLY A 497 -13.11 -11.95 -17.96
CA GLY A 497 -11.80 -12.10 -18.55
C GLY A 497 -10.91 -13.12 -17.85
N LEU A 498 -9.83 -13.45 -18.53
CA LEU A 498 -8.75 -14.31 -18.09
C LEU A 498 -7.43 -13.60 -18.26
N ASP A 499 -6.61 -13.57 -17.23
CA ASP A 499 -5.23 -13.08 -17.26
C ASP A 499 -4.26 -14.19 -16.91
N ILE A 500 -3.15 -14.26 -17.63
CA ILE A 500 -2.02 -15.15 -17.38
C ILE A 500 -0.78 -14.30 -17.28
N GLU A 501 -0.04 -14.43 -16.19
CA GLU A 501 1.24 -13.77 -15.98
C GLU A 501 2.31 -14.80 -15.65
N GLY A 502 3.53 -14.55 -16.13
CA GLY A 502 4.70 -15.34 -15.80
C GLY A 502 5.92 -14.45 -15.66
N SER A 503 6.80 -14.77 -14.72
CA SER A 503 8.11 -14.12 -14.61
C SER A 503 9.19 -15.14 -14.27
N TYR A 504 10.39 -14.90 -14.79
CA TYR A 504 11.58 -15.70 -14.53
C TYR A 504 12.77 -14.78 -14.26
N LYS A 505 13.51 -15.04 -13.16
CA LYS A 505 14.61 -14.21 -12.67
C LYS A 505 15.88 -15.03 -12.50
N PRO A 506 16.55 -15.44 -13.60
CA PRO A 506 17.82 -16.17 -13.49
C PRO A 506 18.95 -15.28 -12.99
N PRO A 507 19.85 -15.79 -12.15
CA PRO A 507 21.06 -15.07 -11.75
C PRO A 507 22.06 -14.99 -12.90
N VAL A 508 22.69 -13.82 -13.07
CA VAL A 508 23.79 -13.60 -14.01
C VAL A 508 24.93 -12.90 -13.27
N GLY A 509 25.92 -13.67 -12.84
CA GLY A 509 26.92 -13.18 -11.90
C GLY A 509 26.27 -12.80 -10.57
N LYS A 510 26.48 -11.55 -10.13
CA LYS A 510 25.84 -10.98 -8.94
C LYS A 510 24.50 -10.31 -9.22
N SER A 511 24.10 -10.17 -10.48
CA SER A 511 22.87 -9.52 -10.92
C SER A 511 21.77 -10.53 -11.21
N LEU A 512 20.51 -10.07 -11.27
CA LEU A 512 19.38 -10.89 -11.67
C LEU A 512 18.83 -10.36 -13.00
N LEU A 513 18.87 -11.19 -14.03
CA LEU A 513 18.13 -10.94 -15.25
C LEU A 513 16.67 -11.28 -15.00
N PHE A 514 15.73 -10.48 -15.46
CA PHE A 514 14.33 -10.83 -15.35
C PHE A 514 13.61 -10.77 -16.68
N PHE A 515 12.67 -11.71 -16.83
CA PHE A 515 11.72 -11.77 -17.92
C PHE A 515 10.33 -11.87 -17.34
N SER A 516 9.40 -11.06 -17.80
CA SER A 516 8.01 -11.23 -17.46
C SER A 516 7.13 -11.16 -18.71
N THR A 517 6.07 -11.95 -18.69
CA THR A 517 5.07 -11.97 -19.76
C THR A 517 3.68 -11.87 -19.15
N ARG A 518 2.77 -11.23 -19.87
CA ARG A 518 1.36 -11.18 -19.51
C ARG A 518 0.51 -11.38 -20.76
N ALA A 519 -0.57 -12.11 -20.62
CA ALA A 519 -1.60 -12.22 -21.63
C ALA A 519 -2.97 -12.15 -20.95
N GLY A 520 -3.87 -11.34 -21.48
CA GLY A 520 -5.23 -11.21 -20.97
C GLY A 520 -6.24 -11.20 -22.12
N LEU A 521 -7.38 -11.82 -21.89
CA LEU A 521 -8.52 -11.85 -22.79
C LEU A 521 -9.77 -11.43 -22.00
N TYR A 522 -10.46 -10.40 -22.49
CA TYR A 522 -11.65 -9.87 -21.82
C TYR A 522 -12.79 -9.70 -22.82
N GLN A 523 -14.00 -9.89 -22.33
CA GLN A 523 -15.23 -9.59 -23.05
C GLN A 523 -16.05 -8.58 -22.24
N GLY A 524 -16.48 -7.49 -22.89
CA GLY A 524 -17.38 -6.51 -22.31
C GLY A 524 -18.80 -7.12 -22.13
N LEU A 525 -19.43 -6.78 -21.01
CA LEU A 525 -20.81 -7.14 -20.67
C LEU A 525 -21.61 -5.84 -20.51
N TYR A 526 -22.84 -5.81 -21.03
CA TYR A 526 -23.70 -4.63 -21.00
C TYR A 526 -25.13 -5.03 -20.65
N THR A 527 -25.89 -4.09 -20.04
CA THR A 527 -27.33 -4.26 -19.88
C THR A 527 -28.04 -4.04 -21.22
N ASP A 528 -29.19 -4.70 -21.42
CA ASP A 528 -29.98 -4.47 -22.63
C ASP A 528 -30.45 -3.01 -22.73
N ALA A 529 -30.79 -2.36 -21.61
CA ALA A 529 -31.14 -0.93 -21.55
C ALA A 529 -29.98 -0.03 -22.02
N TYR A 530 -28.74 -0.33 -21.63
CA TYR A 530 -27.56 0.41 -22.10
C TYR A 530 -27.39 0.28 -23.61
N LEU A 531 -27.54 -0.93 -24.15
CA LEU A 531 -27.42 -1.19 -25.57
C LEU A 531 -28.50 -0.49 -26.39
N VAL A 532 -29.74 -0.40 -25.87
CA VAL A 532 -30.85 0.31 -26.52
C VAL A 532 -30.61 1.82 -26.50
N ASN A 533 -30.24 2.41 -25.36
CA ASN A 533 -29.94 3.83 -25.28
C ASN A 533 -28.76 4.22 -26.19
N TRP A 534 -27.73 3.40 -26.18
CA TRP A 534 -26.57 3.61 -27.04
C TRP A 534 -26.93 3.56 -28.54
N ALA A 535 -27.80 2.63 -28.95
CA ALA A 535 -28.30 2.53 -30.33
C ALA A 535 -29.18 3.73 -30.74
N THR A 536 -29.91 4.34 -29.79
CA THR A 536 -30.72 5.56 -30.04
C THR A 536 -29.83 6.79 -30.18
N GLU A 537 -28.73 6.88 -29.42
CA GLU A 537 -27.76 7.97 -29.52
C GLU A 537 -26.87 7.85 -30.78
N HIS A 538 -26.75 6.65 -31.35
CA HIS A 538 -25.95 6.35 -32.54
C HIS A 538 -26.79 5.69 -33.64
N PRO A 539 -27.76 6.38 -34.22
CA PRO A 539 -28.64 5.83 -35.25
C PRO A 539 -27.84 5.45 -36.51
N GLY A 540 -27.87 4.18 -36.85
CA GLY A 540 -27.15 3.59 -38.00
C GLY A 540 -26.23 2.42 -37.64
N LEU A 541 -25.95 2.19 -36.38
CA LEU A 541 -25.25 0.99 -35.92
C LEU A 541 -26.28 -0.06 -35.46
N ILE A 542 -26.57 -1.00 -36.34
CA ILE A 542 -27.39 -2.17 -36.01
C ILE A 542 -26.59 -3.06 -35.07
N LEU A 543 -27.14 -3.36 -33.90
CA LEU A 543 -26.59 -4.31 -32.93
C LEU A 543 -26.64 -5.75 -33.53
N SER A 544 -25.73 -6.02 -34.47
CA SER A 544 -25.61 -7.34 -35.06
C SER A 544 -24.95 -8.34 -34.08
N PRO A 545 -25.16 -9.65 -34.24
CA PRO A 545 -24.36 -10.65 -33.50
C PRO A 545 -22.87 -10.47 -33.67
N ALA A 546 -22.40 -9.88 -34.78
CA ALA A 546 -20.99 -9.53 -35.02
C ALA A 546 -20.50 -8.43 -34.04
N PHE A 547 -21.33 -7.44 -33.68
CA PHE A 547 -21.00 -6.42 -32.69
C PHE A 547 -20.69 -7.02 -31.32
N ARG A 548 -21.42 -8.05 -30.89
CA ARG A 548 -21.13 -8.76 -29.64
C ARG A 548 -19.77 -9.47 -29.63
N GLN A 549 -19.27 -9.88 -30.79
CA GLN A 549 -17.91 -10.43 -30.93
C GLN A 549 -16.84 -9.32 -30.92
N ASP A 550 -17.18 -8.12 -31.36
CA ASP A 550 -16.26 -6.98 -31.36
C ASP A 550 -15.98 -6.42 -29.97
N LEU A 551 -16.79 -6.77 -28.94
CA LEU A 551 -16.56 -6.42 -27.53
C LEU A 551 -15.41 -7.21 -26.87
N ILE A 552 -14.70 -8.04 -27.62
CA ILE A 552 -13.53 -8.75 -27.10
C ILE A 552 -12.31 -7.85 -27.16
N THR A 553 -11.74 -7.60 -25.97
CA THR A 553 -10.46 -6.94 -25.83
C THR A 553 -9.39 -7.96 -25.42
N TRP A 554 -8.16 -7.74 -25.82
CA TRP A 554 -7.04 -8.55 -25.37
C TRP A 554 -5.82 -7.69 -25.11
N ASN A 555 -4.96 -8.15 -24.22
CA ASN A 555 -3.65 -7.56 -24.00
C ASN A 555 -2.57 -8.66 -23.98
N THR A 556 -1.41 -8.32 -24.47
CA THR A 556 -0.19 -9.11 -24.31
C THR A 556 0.94 -8.18 -23.93
N GLY A 557 1.79 -8.60 -23.02
CA GLY A 557 2.91 -7.79 -22.56
C GLY A 557 4.15 -8.64 -22.36
N MET A 558 5.30 -8.02 -22.62
CA MET A 558 6.62 -8.56 -22.32
C MET A 558 7.42 -7.47 -21.63
N ARG A 559 8.13 -7.82 -20.59
CA ARG A 559 9.11 -6.96 -19.93
C ARG A 559 10.37 -7.78 -19.69
N MET A 560 11.51 -7.19 -19.99
CA MET A 560 12.81 -7.80 -19.70
C MET A 560 13.75 -6.73 -19.17
N GLY A 561 14.62 -7.12 -18.26
CA GLY A 561 15.57 -6.18 -17.68
C GLY A 561 16.58 -6.88 -16.78
N ILE A 562 17.41 -6.08 -16.14
CA ILE A 562 18.47 -6.52 -15.24
C ILE A 562 18.33 -5.73 -13.94
N ASP A 563 18.21 -6.45 -12.82
CA ASP A 563 18.38 -5.93 -11.48
C ASP A 563 19.86 -6.08 -11.11
N PHE A 564 20.58 -4.98 -10.97
CA PHE A 564 22.00 -4.99 -10.67
C PHE A 564 22.24 -5.07 -9.17
N SER A 565 23.30 -5.75 -8.77
CA SER A 565 23.88 -5.65 -7.44
C SER A 565 25.27 -5.03 -7.51
N GLU A 566 25.64 -4.24 -6.52
CA GLU A 566 26.95 -3.56 -6.43
C GLU A 566 27.27 -2.64 -7.63
N SER A 567 26.25 -1.95 -8.18
CA SER A 567 26.38 -1.07 -9.33
C SER A 567 25.86 0.34 -9.04
N VAL A 568 26.22 1.28 -9.87
CA VAL A 568 25.59 2.61 -9.95
C VAL A 568 24.12 2.50 -10.37
N TRP A 569 23.78 1.45 -11.09
CA TRP A 569 22.44 1.15 -11.57
C TRP A 569 21.77 0.11 -10.67
N ASP A 570 20.51 0.33 -10.30
CA ASP A 570 19.68 -0.66 -9.62
C ASP A 570 18.92 -1.51 -10.65
N ASN A 571 18.31 -0.85 -11.64
CA ASN A 571 17.48 -1.54 -12.61
C ASN A 571 17.57 -0.90 -13.99
N VAL A 572 17.57 -1.73 -15.01
CA VAL A 572 17.37 -1.33 -16.41
C VAL A 572 16.37 -2.27 -17.04
N ASP A 573 15.30 -1.74 -17.59
CA ASP A 573 14.30 -2.59 -18.23
C ASP A 573 13.67 -2.00 -19.49
N LEU A 574 13.19 -2.91 -20.33
CA LEU A 574 12.44 -2.66 -21.56
C LEU A 574 11.08 -3.35 -21.44
N PHE A 575 10.04 -2.68 -21.89
CA PHE A 575 8.73 -3.30 -21.98
C PHE A 575 8.07 -3.09 -23.36
N TYR A 576 7.28 -4.05 -23.74
CA TYR A 576 6.39 -4.00 -24.89
C TYR A 576 5.03 -4.55 -24.52
N HIS A 577 3.97 -3.78 -24.77
CA HIS A 577 2.60 -4.19 -24.56
C HIS A 577 1.79 -3.97 -25.82
N ARG A 578 1.03 -4.95 -26.22
CA ARG A 578 0.08 -4.87 -27.32
C ARG A 578 -1.31 -5.18 -26.79
N LYS A 579 -2.25 -4.29 -27.06
CA LYS A 579 -3.64 -4.48 -26.62
C LYS A 579 -4.62 -4.10 -27.72
N ARG A 580 -5.70 -4.86 -27.82
CA ARG A 580 -6.91 -4.46 -28.53
C ARG A 580 -7.83 -3.76 -27.56
N VAL A 581 -8.26 -2.58 -27.90
CA VAL A 581 -9.12 -1.74 -27.08
C VAL A 581 -10.40 -1.48 -27.84
N VAL A 582 -11.52 -1.55 -27.14
CA VAL A 582 -12.84 -1.17 -27.62
C VAL A 582 -13.31 -0.02 -26.77
N GLU A 583 -13.44 1.16 -27.36
CA GLU A 583 -13.89 2.37 -26.70
C GLU A 583 -15.00 3.02 -27.51
N LEU A 584 -16.16 3.18 -26.90
CA LEU A 584 -17.38 3.66 -27.58
C LEU A 584 -17.64 2.82 -28.85
N THR A 585 -17.44 3.42 -30.02
CA THR A 585 -17.62 2.79 -31.34
C THR A 585 -16.28 2.33 -31.96
N ASP A 586 -15.15 2.77 -31.38
CA ASP A 586 -13.84 2.56 -31.97
C ASP A 586 -13.20 1.27 -31.46
N VAL A 587 -12.71 0.48 -32.39
CA VAL A 587 -11.89 -0.70 -32.11
C VAL A 587 -10.52 -0.50 -32.68
N PHE A 588 -9.50 -0.54 -31.84
CA PHE A 588 -8.12 -0.32 -32.28
C PHE A 588 -7.11 -1.21 -31.55
N THR A 589 -5.97 -1.37 -32.17
CA THR A 589 -4.83 -2.05 -31.54
C THR A 589 -3.78 -1.00 -31.14
N ALA A 590 -3.49 -0.93 -29.86
CA ALA A 590 -2.44 -0.09 -29.31
C ALA A 590 -1.18 -0.92 -29.09
N ASN A 591 -0.04 -0.40 -29.54
CA ASN A 591 1.27 -0.93 -29.24
C ASN A 591 1.97 0.09 -28.33
N ASN A 592 2.34 -0.32 -27.13
CA ASN A 592 3.00 0.51 -26.14
C ASN A 592 4.38 -0.10 -25.84
N TYR A 593 5.41 0.70 -25.89
CA TYR A 593 6.76 0.29 -25.58
C TYR A 593 7.46 1.36 -24.76
N GLY A 594 8.40 0.96 -23.97
CA GLY A 594 9.16 1.89 -23.16
C GLY A 594 10.42 1.30 -22.60
N PHE A 595 11.15 2.17 -21.98
CA PHE A 595 12.45 1.94 -21.37
C PHE A 595 12.44 2.60 -20.00
N SER A 596 12.96 1.91 -18.99
CA SER A 596 13.18 2.42 -17.63
C SER A 596 14.63 2.21 -17.23
N LEU A 597 15.20 3.22 -16.58
CA LEU A 597 16.53 3.19 -16.01
C LEU A 597 16.47 3.77 -14.61
N GLU A 598 16.89 3.00 -13.62
CA GLU A 598 16.93 3.39 -12.22
C GLU A 598 18.35 3.28 -11.67
N THR A 599 18.76 4.28 -10.90
CA THR A 599 20.06 4.31 -10.24
C THR A 599 19.95 3.87 -8.79
N ASN A 600 21.06 3.39 -8.23
CA ASN A 600 21.13 2.94 -6.84
C ASN A 600 20.76 4.06 -5.87
N SER A 601 19.75 3.81 -5.05
CA SER A 601 19.22 4.76 -4.07
C SER A 601 20.20 5.11 -2.93
N ALA A 602 21.26 4.33 -2.74
CA ALA A 602 22.33 4.61 -1.79
C ALA A 602 23.23 5.78 -2.24
N LEU A 603 23.24 6.11 -3.52
CA LEU A 603 24.07 7.19 -4.06
C LEU A 603 23.61 8.57 -3.56
N PRO A 604 24.51 9.55 -3.44
CA PRO A 604 24.15 10.94 -3.15
C PRO A 604 23.21 11.55 -4.19
N ILE A 605 23.32 11.11 -5.43
CA ILE A 605 22.41 11.45 -6.54
C ILE A 605 21.84 10.14 -7.04
N SER A 606 20.53 9.99 -6.93
CA SER A 606 19.79 8.82 -7.43
C SER A 606 18.55 9.25 -8.17
N GLY A 607 18.04 8.40 -9.05
CA GLY A 607 16.80 8.71 -9.76
C GLY A 607 16.41 7.65 -10.77
N GLN A 608 15.30 7.91 -11.43
CA GLN A 608 14.70 7.06 -12.44
C GLN A 608 14.31 7.90 -13.65
N ILE A 609 14.49 7.36 -14.83
CA ILE A 609 13.96 7.89 -16.07
C ILE A 609 13.13 6.83 -16.76
N ASP A 610 11.87 7.17 -17.05
CA ASP A 610 10.96 6.33 -17.81
C ASP A 610 10.60 7.01 -19.12
N LEU A 611 10.83 6.32 -20.21
CA LEU A 611 10.47 6.73 -21.55
C LEU A 611 9.42 5.79 -22.10
N SER A 612 8.27 6.30 -22.53
CA SER A 612 7.24 5.45 -23.10
C SER A 612 6.56 6.10 -24.32
N GLN A 613 6.10 5.26 -25.23
CA GLN A 613 5.28 5.66 -26.36
C GLN A 613 4.23 4.59 -26.62
N GLY A 614 3.00 5.02 -26.93
CA GLY A 614 1.94 4.07 -27.26
C GLY A 614 0.69 4.68 -27.84
N GLY A 615 -0.24 3.81 -28.23
CA GLY A 615 -1.57 4.19 -28.65
C GLY A 615 -2.48 4.45 -27.45
N PHE A 616 -3.31 5.47 -27.53
CA PHE A 616 -4.32 5.78 -26.54
C PHE A 616 -5.61 6.28 -27.21
N TYR A 617 -6.72 6.22 -26.46
CA TYR A 617 -7.98 6.81 -26.88
C TYR A 617 -8.16 8.18 -26.23
N ASN A 618 -8.40 9.20 -27.06
CA ASN A 618 -8.70 10.54 -26.58
C ASN A 618 -10.21 10.67 -26.38
N PHE A 619 -10.67 10.65 -25.12
CA PHE A 619 -12.10 10.70 -24.79
C PHE A 619 -12.76 12.01 -25.16
N VAL A 620 -12.04 13.12 -25.17
CA VAL A 620 -12.58 14.44 -25.52
C VAL A 620 -12.85 14.53 -27.01
N ARG A 621 -11.93 13.99 -27.84
CA ARG A 621 -12.10 13.93 -29.30
C ARG A 621 -12.82 12.69 -29.81
N GLN A 622 -13.05 11.73 -28.92
CA GLN A 622 -13.57 10.42 -29.32
C GLN A 622 -12.78 9.80 -30.48
N SER A 623 -11.46 9.84 -30.40
CA SER A 623 -10.58 9.40 -31.48
C SER A 623 -9.32 8.74 -30.97
N ILE A 624 -8.76 7.90 -31.82
CA ILE A 624 -7.50 7.19 -31.58
C ILE A 624 -6.33 8.15 -31.76
N GLY A 625 -5.37 8.11 -30.85
CA GLY A 625 -4.16 8.91 -30.88
C GLY A 625 -2.93 8.11 -30.47
N ARG A 626 -1.79 8.80 -30.43
CA ARG A 626 -0.54 8.30 -29.84
C ARG A 626 -0.12 9.21 -28.71
N GLN A 627 0.44 8.62 -27.66
CA GLN A 627 1.01 9.35 -26.53
C GLN A 627 2.50 9.04 -26.45
N ARG A 628 3.28 10.06 -26.15
CA ARG A 628 4.67 9.95 -25.71
C ARG A 628 4.77 10.52 -24.31
N GLN A 629 5.53 9.85 -23.46
CA GLN A 629 5.68 10.28 -22.07
C GLN A 629 7.14 10.13 -21.64
N VAL A 630 7.61 11.09 -20.90
CA VAL A 630 8.90 11.09 -20.19
C VAL A 630 8.61 11.38 -18.74
N VAL A 631 9.03 10.47 -17.84
CA VAL A 631 8.99 10.68 -16.40
C VAL A 631 10.43 10.71 -15.91
N LEU A 632 10.76 11.71 -15.12
CA LEU A 632 12.06 11.87 -14.48
C LEU A 632 11.83 12.08 -12.99
N ASP A 633 12.36 11.16 -12.20
CA ASP A 633 12.42 11.25 -10.75
C ASP A 633 13.89 11.33 -10.34
N SER A 634 14.26 12.35 -9.57
CA SER A 634 15.63 12.55 -9.11
C SER A 634 15.64 12.91 -7.64
N THR A 635 16.57 12.33 -6.91
CA THR A 635 16.82 12.63 -5.49
C THR A 635 18.28 12.97 -5.29
N LEU A 636 18.53 14.17 -4.78
CA LEU A 636 19.86 14.64 -4.40
C LEU A 636 19.95 14.71 -2.89
N ARG A 637 21.05 14.21 -2.34
CA ARG A 637 21.34 14.19 -0.88
C ARG A 637 22.68 14.86 -0.61
N PRO A 638 22.73 16.20 -0.62
CA PRO A 638 23.98 16.94 -0.46
C PRO A 638 24.59 16.79 0.94
N LYS A 639 23.76 16.48 1.93
CA LYS A 639 24.13 16.17 3.32
C LYS A 639 23.26 15.04 3.86
N ILE A 640 23.68 14.42 4.95
CA ILE A 640 22.95 13.33 5.60
C ILE A 640 21.52 13.69 6.00
N ASN A 641 21.27 14.97 6.29
CA ASN A 641 20.02 15.54 6.80
C ASN A 641 19.29 16.44 5.79
N CYS A 642 19.73 16.46 4.53
CA CYS A 642 19.13 17.28 3.48
C CYS A 642 18.80 16.42 2.26
N THR A 643 17.54 16.43 1.85
CA THR A 643 17.05 15.71 0.66
C THR A 643 16.34 16.68 -0.27
N ILE A 644 16.67 16.64 -1.54
CA ILE A 644 16.03 17.40 -2.61
C ILE A 644 15.48 16.39 -3.60
N GLU A 645 14.17 16.38 -3.79
CA GLU A 645 13.46 15.51 -4.73
C GLU A 645 12.91 16.35 -5.88
N ILE A 646 13.15 15.93 -7.10
CA ILE A 646 12.65 16.55 -8.33
C ILE A 646 11.88 15.48 -9.09
N ASN A 647 10.58 15.69 -9.29
CA ASN A 647 9.73 14.80 -10.07
C ASN A 647 9.17 15.58 -11.24
N SER A 648 9.39 15.11 -12.46
CA SER A 648 8.92 15.76 -13.66
C SER A 648 8.24 14.74 -14.58
N ASN A 649 7.08 15.10 -15.08
CA ASN A 649 6.32 14.28 -16.03
C ASN A 649 5.93 15.13 -17.22
N TYR A 650 6.35 14.72 -18.40
CA TYR A 650 5.97 15.33 -19.65
C TYR A 650 5.24 14.31 -20.52
N ALA A 651 4.04 14.64 -20.94
CA ALA A 651 3.26 13.83 -21.86
C ALA A 651 2.81 14.66 -23.07
N GLN A 652 2.90 14.05 -24.24
CA GLN A 652 2.47 14.64 -25.51
C GLN A 652 1.48 13.70 -26.17
N SER A 653 0.28 14.20 -26.47
CA SER A 653 -0.69 13.49 -27.29
C SER A 653 -0.61 13.92 -28.74
N LEU A 654 -0.74 12.95 -29.63
CA LEU A 654 -0.67 13.12 -31.08
C LEU A 654 -1.92 12.52 -31.71
N THR A 655 -2.50 13.20 -32.69
CA THR A 655 -3.57 12.64 -33.53
C THR A 655 -3.03 11.49 -34.40
N THR A 656 -3.93 10.75 -35.04
CA THR A 656 -3.61 9.71 -36.05
C THR A 656 -2.73 10.24 -37.15
N PHE A 657 -2.85 11.52 -37.53
CA PHE A 657 -2.04 12.20 -38.52
C PHE A 657 -0.72 12.78 -37.97
N LYS A 658 -0.30 12.35 -36.79
CA LYS A 658 0.93 12.79 -36.09
C LYS A 658 0.96 14.29 -35.73
N LYS A 659 -0.15 15.01 -35.82
CA LYS A 659 -0.24 16.39 -35.32
C LYS A 659 -0.35 16.40 -33.81
N ILE A 660 0.29 17.37 -33.18
CA ILE A 660 0.24 17.54 -31.71
C ILE A 660 -1.18 17.95 -31.32
N ASP A 661 -1.80 17.16 -30.47
CA ASP A 661 -3.16 17.36 -29.98
C ASP A 661 -3.17 18.00 -28.59
N GLY A 662 -2.24 17.61 -27.73
CA GLY A 662 -2.07 18.19 -26.41
C GLY A 662 -0.65 18.00 -25.88
N ARG A 663 -0.27 18.83 -24.93
CA ARG A 663 0.95 18.73 -24.14
C ARG A 663 0.61 18.91 -22.68
N PHE A 664 1.14 18.03 -21.86
CA PHE A 664 0.95 18.03 -20.40
C PHE A 664 2.34 18.03 -19.78
N PHE A 665 2.55 18.90 -18.84
CA PHE A 665 3.80 19.00 -18.09
C PHE A 665 3.48 19.23 -16.62
N THR A 666 4.07 18.40 -15.76
CA THR A 666 4.12 18.66 -14.33
C THR A 666 5.54 18.55 -13.85
N SER A 667 5.96 19.45 -12.99
CA SER A 667 7.24 19.34 -12.32
C SER A 667 7.11 19.80 -10.88
N SER A 668 7.69 19.05 -9.95
CA SER A 668 7.71 19.39 -8.54
C SER A 668 9.13 19.33 -8.00
N LEU A 669 9.39 20.23 -7.08
CA LEU A 669 10.61 20.30 -6.26
C LEU A 669 10.21 20.19 -4.79
N ARG A 670 10.80 19.22 -4.09
CA ARG A 670 10.64 19.08 -2.64
C ARG A 670 12.02 19.12 -1.98
N LEU A 671 12.23 20.08 -1.12
CA LEU A 671 13.39 20.15 -0.27
C LEU A 671 12.97 19.80 1.15
N THR A 672 13.60 18.80 1.75
CA THR A 672 13.41 18.41 3.15
C THR A 672 14.73 18.56 3.89
N TYR A 673 14.73 19.35 4.95
CA TYR A 673 15.86 19.52 5.85
C TYR A 673 15.47 19.06 7.25
N LEU A 674 16.18 18.10 7.81
CA LEU A 674 15.97 17.60 9.17
C LEU A 674 17.01 18.24 10.09
N PHE A 675 16.55 19.00 11.08
CA PHE A 675 17.39 19.50 12.17
C PHE A 675 17.75 18.35 13.12
N ARG A 676 16.80 17.47 13.35
CA ARG A 676 16.89 16.20 14.08
C ARG A 676 15.91 15.21 13.46
N ARG A 677 15.92 13.93 13.90
CA ARG A 677 14.99 12.90 13.41
C ARG A 677 13.50 13.23 13.62
N ASP A 678 13.20 14.09 14.59
CA ASP A 678 11.85 14.52 14.99
C ASP A 678 11.49 15.96 14.58
N LEU A 679 12.45 16.75 14.07
CA LEU A 679 12.26 18.16 13.74
C LEU A 679 12.73 18.45 12.31
N PHE A 680 11.83 18.95 11.47
CA PHE A 680 12.13 19.19 10.07
C PHE A 680 11.45 20.42 9.48
N LEU A 681 12.01 20.90 8.39
CA LEU A 681 11.44 21.91 7.50
C LEU A 681 11.33 21.32 6.10
N ARG A 682 10.19 21.50 5.46
CA ARG A 682 9.95 21.10 4.08
C ARG A 682 9.46 22.27 3.25
N VAL A 683 10.08 22.44 2.09
CA VAL A 683 9.64 23.36 1.05
C VAL A 683 9.19 22.52 -0.14
N PHE A 684 8.02 22.78 -0.66
CA PHE A 684 7.47 22.08 -1.83
C PHE A 684 6.95 23.10 -2.83
N GLY A 685 7.32 22.93 -4.07
CA GLY A 685 6.80 23.70 -5.20
C GLY A 685 6.39 22.78 -6.33
N GLN A 686 5.26 23.02 -6.96
CA GLN A 686 4.80 22.26 -8.12
C GLN A 686 4.26 23.20 -9.19
N ILE A 687 4.57 22.87 -10.44
CA ILE A 687 4.05 23.53 -11.64
C ILE A 687 3.31 22.49 -12.45
N GLY A 688 2.07 22.76 -12.81
CA GLY A 688 1.30 22.01 -13.79
C GLY A 688 0.96 22.89 -14.98
N GLN A 689 1.18 22.38 -16.17
CA GLN A 689 0.81 23.05 -17.41
C GLN A 689 0.12 22.05 -18.35
N GLU A 690 -1.06 22.43 -18.79
CA GLU A 690 -1.79 21.72 -19.83
C GLU A 690 -2.00 22.67 -21.00
N ARG A 691 -1.65 22.23 -22.21
CA ARG A 691 -1.93 22.93 -23.46
C ARG A 691 -2.69 22.00 -24.36
N SER A 692 -3.96 22.29 -24.58
CA SER A 692 -4.82 21.59 -25.52
C SER A 692 -4.98 22.40 -26.79
N ASN A 693 -4.96 21.75 -27.95
CA ASN A 693 -5.25 22.36 -29.25
C ASN A 693 -6.75 22.22 -29.62
N TYR A 694 -7.62 21.96 -28.61
CA TYR A 694 -9.07 21.97 -28.77
C TYR A 694 -9.59 23.42 -28.80
N ASP A 695 -10.42 23.72 -29.75
CA ASP A 695 -11.26 24.90 -29.98
C ASP A 695 -10.65 26.29 -29.86
N GLN A 696 -9.65 26.51 -29.16
CA GLN A 696 -8.76 27.67 -29.05
C GLN A 696 -7.63 27.27 -28.12
N ILE A 697 -6.43 27.71 -28.37
CA ILE A 697 -5.24 27.32 -27.59
C ILE A 697 -5.43 27.73 -26.11
N GLN A 698 -6.05 26.87 -25.32
CA GLN A 698 -6.15 27.06 -23.87
C GLN A 698 -4.88 26.53 -23.23
N THR A 699 -4.20 27.37 -22.49
CA THR A 699 -3.06 27.00 -21.66
C THR A 699 -3.48 27.16 -20.21
N LEU A 700 -3.80 26.04 -19.55
CA LEU A 700 -4.01 26.01 -18.11
C LEU A 700 -2.67 25.92 -17.40
N ARG A 701 -2.44 26.78 -16.42
CA ARG A 701 -1.25 26.75 -15.56
C ARG A 701 -1.67 26.75 -14.11
N ASN A 702 -1.18 25.76 -13.38
CA ASN A 702 -1.42 25.64 -11.95
C ASN A 702 -0.05 25.67 -11.24
N TYR A 703 0.05 26.46 -10.19
CA TYR A 703 1.21 26.53 -9.34
C TYR A 703 0.79 26.24 -7.91
N LEU A 704 1.56 25.42 -7.23
CA LEU A 704 1.37 25.10 -5.82
C LEU A 704 2.68 25.37 -5.09
N PHE A 705 2.61 26.11 -3.99
CA PHE A 705 3.72 26.29 -3.08
C PHE A 705 3.29 25.90 -1.67
N SER A 706 4.15 25.17 -0.96
CA SER A 706 3.91 24.76 0.43
C SER A 706 5.20 24.85 1.23
N LEU A 707 5.09 25.44 2.42
CA LEU A 707 6.13 25.45 3.44
C LEU A 707 5.58 24.75 4.67
N LEU A 708 6.25 23.71 5.15
CA LEU A 708 5.84 22.92 6.32
C LEU A 708 6.99 22.84 7.32
N PHE A 709 6.74 23.35 8.52
CA PHE A 709 7.53 23.05 9.71
C PHE A 709 6.85 21.93 10.50
N GLY A 710 7.59 20.89 10.85
CA GLY A 710 7.07 19.73 11.58
C GLY A 710 7.95 19.36 12.76
N TRP A 711 7.32 19.14 13.91
CA TRP A 711 7.95 18.58 15.10
C TRP A 711 7.13 17.36 15.58
N GLU A 712 7.72 16.18 15.45
CA GLU A 712 7.16 14.90 15.88
C GLU A 712 7.76 14.50 17.23
N HIS A 713 7.34 15.21 18.29
CA HIS A 713 7.91 15.12 19.64
C HIS A 713 7.94 13.69 20.22
N SER A 714 6.89 12.92 19.98
CA SER A 714 6.79 11.51 20.38
C SER A 714 5.89 10.74 19.39
N PRO A 715 5.85 9.42 19.41
CA PRO A 715 4.93 8.68 18.56
C PRO A 715 3.51 9.22 18.66
N LYS A 716 2.88 9.52 17.53
CA LYS A 716 1.52 10.09 17.41
C LYS A 716 1.32 11.50 18.03
N SER A 717 2.39 12.18 18.46
CA SER A 717 2.32 13.56 19.00
C SER A 717 3.12 14.50 18.11
N HIS A 718 2.44 15.49 17.51
CA HIS A 718 3.08 16.37 16.54
C HIS A 718 2.56 17.80 16.61
N LEU A 719 3.44 18.70 16.24
CA LEU A 719 3.15 20.09 15.95
C LEU A 719 3.50 20.36 14.50
N PHE A 720 2.54 20.84 13.71
CA PHE A 720 2.76 21.28 12.35
C PHE A 720 2.34 22.73 12.17
N VAL A 721 3.15 23.46 11.42
CA VAL A 721 2.82 24.79 10.92
C VAL A 721 3.03 24.75 9.42
N ALA A 722 1.97 24.97 8.65
CA ALA A 722 2.02 24.94 7.20
C ALA A 722 1.54 26.25 6.60
N TYR A 723 2.20 26.68 5.55
CA TYR A 723 1.74 27.70 4.63
C TYR A 723 1.54 27.07 3.26
N ASN A 724 0.35 27.17 2.71
CA ASN A 724 0.00 26.67 1.38
C ASN A 724 -0.54 27.82 0.53
N GLU A 725 -0.10 27.86 -0.72
CA GLU A 725 -0.52 28.84 -1.70
C GLU A 725 -0.74 28.16 -3.05
N ASP A 726 -1.92 28.36 -3.65
CA ASP A 726 -2.24 27.87 -4.99
C ASP A 726 -2.57 29.04 -5.93
N TRP A 727 -2.16 28.88 -7.19
CA TRP A 727 -2.41 29.83 -8.26
C TRP A 727 -2.99 29.08 -9.44
N ARG A 728 -4.06 29.62 -10.02
CA ARG A 728 -4.70 29.04 -11.21
C ARG A 728 -4.77 30.08 -12.30
N ASN A 729 -4.56 29.63 -13.53
CA ASN A 729 -4.78 30.47 -14.71
C ASN A 729 -6.21 30.28 -15.16
N GLU A 730 -7.01 31.33 -15.05
CA GLU A 730 -8.33 31.45 -15.68
C GLU A 730 -8.19 32.28 -16.95
N GLU A 731 -9.17 32.30 -17.81
CA GLU A 731 -9.17 32.98 -19.15
C GLU A 731 -8.66 34.43 -19.15
N VAL A 732 -8.63 35.09 -18.01
CA VAL A 732 -8.23 36.52 -17.82
C VAL A 732 -6.84 36.69 -17.21
N GLY A 733 -6.07 35.61 -17.00
CA GLY A 733 -4.70 35.66 -16.44
C GLY A 733 -4.53 34.84 -15.17
N VAL A 734 -3.30 34.77 -14.67
CA VAL A 734 -2.98 34.03 -13.45
C VAL A 734 -3.57 34.72 -12.23
N ARG A 735 -4.49 34.07 -11.55
CA ARG A 735 -5.07 34.57 -10.30
C ARG A 735 -4.63 33.73 -9.12
N LEU A 736 -4.41 34.38 -8.00
CA LEU A 736 -4.22 33.72 -6.70
C LEU A 736 -5.54 32.99 -6.35
N GLY A 737 -5.45 31.65 -6.24
CA GLY A 737 -6.60 30.83 -5.86
C GLY A 737 -6.86 30.93 -4.36
N ASN A 738 -5.89 30.52 -3.55
CA ASN A 738 -6.04 30.56 -2.10
C ASN A 738 -4.67 30.64 -1.40
N ARG A 739 -4.64 31.29 -0.23
CA ARG A 739 -3.53 31.27 0.72
C ARG A 739 -4.04 30.77 2.05
N VAL A 740 -3.40 29.75 2.59
CA VAL A 740 -3.83 29.16 3.85
C VAL A 740 -2.62 28.99 4.76
N VAL A 741 -2.70 29.55 5.97
CA VAL A 741 -1.82 29.20 7.07
C VAL A 741 -2.54 28.24 7.98
N VAL A 742 -1.94 27.10 8.27
CA VAL A 742 -2.49 26.06 9.12
C VAL A 742 -1.56 25.81 10.28
N PHE A 743 -2.11 25.77 11.46
CA PHE A 743 -1.46 25.31 12.68
C PHE A 743 -2.19 24.08 13.19
N LYS A 744 -1.46 23.00 13.44
CA LYS A 744 -2.01 21.74 13.94
C LYS A 744 -1.17 21.22 15.09
N VAL A 745 -1.83 20.82 16.16
CA VAL A 745 -1.22 20.13 17.28
C VAL A 745 -2.02 18.87 17.60
N SER A 746 -1.32 17.78 17.85
CA SER A 746 -1.88 16.57 18.42
C SER A 746 -0.98 16.06 19.53
N TYR A 747 -1.58 15.45 20.53
CA TYR A 747 -0.84 14.90 21.66
C TYR A 747 -1.42 13.55 22.08
N LEU A 748 -0.56 12.57 22.27
CA LEU A 748 -0.95 11.22 22.73
C LEU A 748 -0.70 11.07 24.21
N TRP A 749 -1.77 10.77 24.96
CA TRP A 749 -1.69 10.29 26.33
C TRP A 749 -1.86 8.77 26.38
N ASN A 750 -0.95 8.11 27.05
CA ASN A 750 -1.04 6.68 27.35
C ASN A 750 -1.43 6.53 28.83
N LEU A 751 -2.60 5.95 29.10
CA LEU A 751 -3.18 5.78 30.42
C LEU A 751 -3.25 4.30 30.82
#